data_f0c5b7adf7adb557c8ec81b38c4da65e
#
_entry.id   f0c5b7adf7adb557c8ec81b38c4da65e
#
_cell.length_a   1.000
_cell.length_b   1.000
_cell.length_c   1.000
_cell.angle_alpha   90.00
_cell.angle_beta   90.00
_cell.angle_gamma   90.00
#
_symmetry.space_group_name_H-M   'P 1'
#
loop_
_entity.id
_entity.type
_entity.pdbx_description
1 polymer ?
#
loop_
_entity_poly.entity_id
_entity_poly.type
_entity_poly.pdbx_seq_one_letter_code
_entity_poly.pdbx_strand_id
1 'polypeptide(L)'
;MATSLPTDLILPHLRELNRNAADLREIRLMWRLIEASARMQASQQGQALVSMLTDTRQGLEQLEQGLLQSQLAQSAQEAMAQLGMQSAHAIDLLVRSLYERTADVGFLAADTVLCEAMARLGDGDDCGLPDMAAGGLRAWQAPLQAHLQAHLQSYRAKYTVYDDILLLDTQGQVCARAQAQAGRKPPPPCAEAWFQQSLQQAGHVSHFGASCVLPGADRLIYAQRLLHPRTMAVLGVLCLSFDFAAEMQAIFASGGPRAQVGLLLDEGGLVIASSDAHWIAPGSRVPMHHGDAVQPLIHAGRTYLVRTARALPYQGYAGPQGWQTQVMAPLDLAFAAQQRPQVLQALEPAIAEGLMAQARGFCPPLHAMARAADDIRRVVWNGQVLAASQAPESPVQGTAHPDPLQAVLEQMGETGDLTHAVFTRAIHGLHETALSTRLQEHSTLNRLLMDLLERNLYERANDCRWWALTPGLQKVLEDNSGCLALSVQAYDSAQRLLEQLNALYTVYARIALYDAQGLVLACSHEDEAGLPLAPGTRVQASALQATVLLRDAQAYHVQEMDDGGLPVHVYHAALRAPSPGSEQAHGHAHGGDQGPVIGGIALLFHTRRELQAMLQAAAPEQAATAEHGAATDPEDSGLPRLPMEAFYVARDGRIVAASHGGRPLGSCIAGVAGLASLADGEVRSSIEEIEGHYCIVGMAAGRGYREFRLDQGAARDAKESATDDTLAGLVSLSLQRLGPVHADARNRALRLASAPRLDGARPA
;
A
#
# COMPACT_ATOMS: atom_id res chain seq x y z
N MET A 1 27.81 -11.39 14.71
CA MET A 1 27.58 -12.81 14.99
C MET A 1 26.32 -13.19 14.21
N ALA A 2 26.46 -13.87 13.09
CA ALA A 2 25.34 -14.39 12.34
C ALA A 2 24.66 -15.46 13.21
N THR A 3 23.48 -15.16 13.73
CA THR A 3 22.62 -16.12 14.41
C THR A 3 22.26 -17.18 13.37
N SER A 4 22.81 -18.40 13.53
CA SER A 4 22.46 -19.52 12.66
C SER A 4 20.94 -19.70 12.66
N LEU A 5 20.33 -19.67 11.47
CA LEU A 5 18.91 -19.95 11.30
C LEU A 5 18.54 -21.25 12.01
N PRO A 6 17.42 -21.32 12.76
CA PRO A 6 16.95 -22.54 13.39
C PRO A 6 16.42 -23.50 12.31
N THR A 7 17.37 -24.16 11.61
CA THR A 7 17.12 -25.06 10.48
C THR A 7 16.08 -26.13 10.83
N ASP A 8 16.21 -26.72 12.03
CA ASP A 8 15.33 -27.80 12.50
C ASP A 8 13.87 -27.35 12.70
N LEU A 9 13.64 -26.06 12.96
CA LEU A 9 12.32 -25.49 13.15
C LEU A 9 11.64 -25.11 11.81
N ILE A 10 12.38 -24.66 10.81
CA ILE A 10 11.82 -24.11 9.56
C ILE A 10 11.73 -25.19 8.47
N LEU A 11 12.75 -26.05 8.35
CA LEU A 11 12.86 -27.06 7.30
C LEU A 11 11.62 -27.97 7.17
N PRO A 12 10.97 -28.45 8.25
CA PRO A 12 9.77 -29.29 8.14
C PRO A 12 8.60 -28.62 7.43
N HIS A 13 8.55 -27.28 7.44
CA HIS A 13 7.45 -26.49 6.85
C HIS A 13 7.68 -26.17 5.37
N LEU A 14 8.90 -26.35 4.87
CA LEU A 14 9.31 -26.17 3.47
C LEU A 14 9.27 -27.52 2.73
N ARG A 15 8.09 -27.92 2.24
CA ARG A 15 7.87 -29.27 1.68
C ARG A 15 8.83 -29.64 0.55
N GLU A 16 9.07 -28.74 -0.41
CA GLU A 16 9.98 -28.99 -1.53
C GLU A 16 11.43 -29.08 -1.06
N LEU A 17 11.84 -28.20 -0.15
CA LEU A 17 13.17 -28.20 0.41
C LEU A 17 13.43 -29.47 1.24
N ASN A 18 12.46 -29.91 2.01
CA ASN A 18 12.55 -31.13 2.79
C ASN A 18 12.67 -32.37 1.88
N ARG A 19 11.95 -32.39 0.74
CA ARG A 19 12.08 -33.44 -0.28
C ARG A 19 13.45 -33.42 -0.92
N ASN A 20 13.93 -32.25 -1.36
CA ASN A 20 15.29 -32.11 -1.92
C ASN A 20 16.37 -32.56 -0.91
N ALA A 21 16.21 -32.24 0.37
CA ALA A 21 17.08 -32.67 1.43
C ALA A 21 17.11 -34.22 1.61
N ALA A 22 15.95 -34.86 1.43
CA ALA A 22 15.85 -36.32 1.47
C ALA A 22 16.57 -36.97 0.28
N ASP A 23 16.31 -36.47 -0.94
CA ASP A 23 16.95 -36.96 -2.18
C ASP A 23 18.47 -36.81 -2.11
N LEU A 24 18.96 -35.66 -1.60
CA LEU A 24 20.41 -35.42 -1.43
C LEU A 24 21.06 -36.35 -0.37
N ARG A 25 20.34 -36.66 0.71
CA ARG A 25 20.81 -37.63 1.71
C ARG A 25 20.93 -39.02 1.10
N GLU A 26 20.02 -39.45 0.27
CA GLU A 26 20.06 -40.75 -0.43
C GLU A 26 21.25 -40.78 -1.37
N ILE A 27 21.47 -39.76 -2.18
CA ILE A 27 22.62 -39.64 -3.06
C ILE A 27 23.95 -39.72 -2.27
N ARG A 28 24.06 -39.05 -1.14
CA ARG A 28 25.23 -39.12 -0.27
C ARG A 28 25.51 -40.52 0.26
N LEU A 29 24.45 -41.26 0.59
CA LEU A 29 24.60 -42.68 0.98
C LEU A 29 25.09 -43.54 -0.18
N MET A 30 24.59 -43.32 -1.40
CA MET A 30 25.07 -44.03 -2.60
C MET A 30 26.59 -43.75 -2.86
N TRP A 31 26.99 -42.50 -2.80
CA TRP A 31 28.43 -42.14 -2.95
C TRP A 31 29.30 -42.77 -1.89
N ARG A 32 28.84 -42.87 -0.63
CA ARG A 32 29.57 -43.59 0.43
C ARG A 32 29.72 -45.09 0.15
N LEU A 33 28.69 -45.73 -0.39
CA LEU A 33 28.72 -47.12 -0.78
C LEU A 33 29.67 -47.36 -1.94
N ILE A 34 29.66 -46.49 -2.96
CA ILE A 34 30.58 -46.53 -4.11
C ILE A 34 32.04 -46.38 -3.61
N GLU A 35 32.31 -45.40 -2.77
CA GLU A 35 33.65 -45.19 -2.19
C GLU A 35 34.12 -46.43 -1.38
N ALA A 36 33.25 -47.01 -0.56
CA ALA A 36 33.54 -48.18 0.21
C ALA A 36 33.82 -49.41 -0.69
N SER A 37 33.02 -49.59 -1.73
CA SER A 37 33.23 -50.66 -2.74
C SER A 37 34.51 -50.46 -3.49
N ALA A 38 34.83 -49.25 -3.92
CA ALA A 38 36.09 -48.93 -4.58
C ALA A 38 37.30 -49.19 -3.68
N ARG A 39 37.22 -48.83 -2.40
CA ARG A 39 38.31 -49.13 -1.40
C ARG A 39 38.53 -50.61 -1.19
N MET A 40 37.48 -51.41 -1.16
CA MET A 40 37.60 -52.88 -1.00
C MET A 40 38.25 -53.58 -2.22
N GLN A 41 38.09 -52.98 -3.41
CA GLN A 41 38.58 -53.52 -4.67
C GLN A 41 39.90 -52.89 -5.15
N ALA A 42 40.41 -51.87 -4.45
CA ALA A 42 41.55 -51.10 -4.86
C ALA A 42 42.87 -51.95 -4.81
N SER A 43 43.38 -52.24 -5.98
CA SER A 43 44.77 -52.56 -6.21
C SER A 43 45.63 -51.29 -6.17
N GLN A 44 46.96 -51.37 -6.24
CA GLN A 44 47.84 -50.17 -6.26
C GLN A 44 47.46 -49.14 -7.32
N GLN A 45 46.87 -49.56 -8.44
CA GLN A 45 46.38 -48.68 -9.51
C GLN A 45 44.99 -48.02 -9.18
N GLY A 46 44.19 -48.62 -8.30
CA GLY A 46 42.91 -48.08 -7.87
C GLY A 46 42.96 -46.96 -6.83
N GLN A 47 44.14 -46.65 -6.26
CA GLN A 47 44.27 -45.60 -5.25
C GLN A 47 43.92 -44.18 -5.77
N ALA A 48 44.24 -43.89 -7.03
CA ALA A 48 43.91 -42.62 -7.67
C ALA A 48 42.37 -42.44 -7.80
N LEU A 49 41.66 -43.54 -8.13
CA LEU A 49 40.20 -43.53 -8.20
C LEU A 49 39.55 -43.32 -6.82
N VAL A 50 40.09 -43.98 -5.80
CA VAL A 50 39.60 -43.80 -4.41
C VAL A 50 39.79 -42.36 -3.92
N SER A 51 40.95 -41.73 -4.21
CA SER A 51 41.20 -40.33 -3.88
C SER A 51 40.16 -39.43 -4.58
N MET A 52 39.96 -39.60 -5.89
CA MET A 52 39.00 -38.82 -6.67
C MET A 52 37.56 -38.97 -6.14
N LEU A 53 37.12 -40.18 -5.78
CA LEU A 53 35.83 -40.46 -5.18
C LEU A 53 35.67 -39.78 -3.81
N THR A 54 36.71 -39.80 -3.00
CA THR A 54 36.71 -39.14 -1.68
C THR A 54 36.57 -37.64 -1.82
N ASP A 55 37.33 -37.01 -2.74
CA ASP A 55 37.28 -35.59 -3.03
C ASP A 55 35.89 -35.19 -3.59
N THR A 56 35.33 -35.98 -4.52
CA THR A 56 33.99 -35.77 -5.09
C THR A 56 32.90 -35.85 -4.01
N ARG A 57 32.98 -36.86 -3.12
CA ARG A 57 32.02 -36.99 -2.02
C ARG A 57 32.12 -35.81 -1.04
N GLN A 58 33.30 -35.35 -0.69
CA GLN A 58 33.50 -34.20 0.19
C GLN A 58 32.95 -32.90 -0.47
N GLY A 59 33.24 -32.71 -1.75
CA GLY A 59 32.70 -31.61 -2.54
C GLY A 59 31.16 -31.66 -2.57
N LEU A 60 30.55 -32.82 -2.77
CA LEU A 60 29.12 -33.04 -2.75
C LEU A 60 28.49 -32.68 -1.39
N GLU A 61 29.11 -33.12 -0.28
CA GLU A 61 28.65 -32.81 1.08
C GLU A 61 28.70 -31.30 1.37
N GLN A 62 29.69 -30.58 0.90
CA GLN A 62 29.82 -29.14 1.02
C GLN A 62 28.74 -28.42 0.19
N LEU A 63 28.50 -28.89 -1.03
CA LEU A 63 27.46 -28.35 -1.93
C LEU A 63 26.05 -28.61 -1.38
N GLU A 64 25.80 -29.83 -0.86
CA GLU A 64 24.53 -30.16 -0.20
C GLU A 64 24.21 -29.18 0.94
N GLN A 65 25.19 -28.99 1.83
CA GLN A 65 25.05 -28.09 2.96
C GLN A 65 24.81 -26.61 2.51
N GLY A 66 25.64 -26.16 1.56
CA GLY A 66 25.54 -24.82 1.02
C GLY A 66 24.20 -24.56 0.32
N LEU A 67 23.71 -25.53 -0.46
CA LEU A 67 22.42 -25.45 -1.15
C LEU A 67 21.28 -25.36 -0.15
N LEU A 68 21.22 -26.30 0.81
CA LEU A 68 20.14 -26.33 1.80
C LEU A 68 20.12 -25.08 2.68
N GLN A 69 21.30 -24.62 3.12
CA GLN A 69 21.41 -23.39 3.92
C GLN A 69 20.98 -22.15 3.12
N SER A 70 21.42 -22.04 1.87
CA SER A 70 21.06 -20.92 1.00
C SER A 70 19.56 -20.89 0.71
N GLN A 71 18.95 -22.03 0.36
CA GLN A 71 17.51 -22.13 0.12
C GLN A 71 16.69 -21.80 1.37
N LEU A 72 17.10 -22.32 2.51
CA LEU A 72 16.43 -22.05 3.79
C LEU A 72 16.52 -20.57 4.14
N ALA A 73 17.72 -19.98 4.05
CA ALA A 73 17.96 -18.59 4.35
C ALA A 73 17.13 -17.69 3.43
N GLN A 74 17.13 -17.97 2.13
CA GLN A 74 16.37 -17.21 1.16
C GLN A 74 14.88 -17.29 1.43
N SER A 75 14.29 -18.48 1.56
CA SER A 75 12.84 -18.63 1.82
C SER A 75 12.40 -17.95 3.12
N ALA A 76 13.22 -18.03 4.16
CA ALA A 76 12.94 -17.39 5.43
C ALA A 76 13.06 -15.86 5.36
N GLN A 77 14.06 -15.35 4.66
CA GLN A 77 14.28 -13.92 4.46
C GLN A 77 13.17 -13.30 3.60
N GLU A 78 12.72 -14.02 2.58
CA GLU A 78 11.60 -13.64 1.73
C GLU A 78 10.30 -13.51 2.53
N ALA A 79 9.99 -14.53 3.35
CA ALA A 79 8.82 -14.47 4.23
C ALA A 79 8.88 -13.27 5.19
N MET A 80 10.04 -12.99 5.78
CA MET A 80 10.23 -11.83 6.67
C MET A 80 10.12 -10.50 5.93
N ALA A 81 10.68 -10.39 4.72
CA ALA A 81 10.56 -9.19 3.89
C ALA A 81 9.11 -8.90 3.52
N GLN A 82 8.34 -9.93 3.15
CA GLN A 82 6.92 -9.79 2.87
C GLN A 82 6.12 -9.30 4.08
N LEU A 83 6.34 -9.90 5.27
CA LEU A 83 5.71 -9.45 6.50
C LEU A 83 6.09 -8.00 6.84
N GLY A 84 7.37 -7.64 6.59
CA GLY A 84 7.88 -6.29 6.80
C GLY A 84 7.20 -5.25 5.90
N MET A 85 7.07 -5.54 4.61
CA MET A 85 6.38 -4.66 3.67
C MET A 85 4.91 -4.48 4.04
N GLN A 86 4.20 -5.55 4.40
CA GLN A 86 2.80 -5.47 4.81
C GLN A 86 2.62 -4.67 6.11
N SER A 87 3.53 -4.87 7.07
CA SER A 87 3.51 -4.13 8.32
C SER A 87 3.79 -2.65 8.09
N ALA A 88 4.83 -2.30 7.32
CA ALA A 88 5.16 -0.92 6.98
C ALA A 88 4.03 -0.24 6.19
N HIS A 89 3.43 -0.95 5.24
CA HIS A 89 2.27 -0.47 4.49
C HIS A 89 1.09 -0.10 5.39
N ALA A 90 0.74 -0.97 6.33
CA ALA A 90 -0.40 -0.74 7.21
C ALA A 90 -0.23 0.50 8.09
N ILE A 91 0.98 0.73 8.66
CA ILE A 91 1.23 1.91 9.48
C ILE A 91 1.33 3.19 8.64
N ASP A 92 1.88 3.16 7.43
CA ASP A 92 1.95 4.31 6.55
C ASP A 92 0.56 4.78 6.13
N LEU A 93 -0.31 3.86 5.71
CA LEU A 93 -1.71 4.17 5.41
C LEU A 93 -2.44 4.80 6.62
N LEU A 94 -2.23 4.24 7.82
CA LEU A 94 -2.85 4.75 9.04
C LEU A 94 -2.38 6.18 9.34
N VAL A 95 -1.08 6.43 9.34
CA VAL A 95 -0.51 7.75 9.67
C VAL A 95 -1.00 8.82 8.69
N ARG A 96 -1.05 8.52 7.39
CA ARG A 96 -1.60 9.43 6.37
C ARG A 96 -3.07 9.71 6.59
N SER A 97 -3.88 8.68 6.86
CA SER A 97 -5.30 8.85 7.18
C SER A 97 -5.51 9.71 8.43
N LEU A 98 -4.70 9.52 9.47
CA LEU A 98 -4.79 10.29 10.72
C LEU A 98 -4.28 11.73 10.57
N TYR A 99 -3.32 11.98 9.67
CA TYR A 99 -2.85 13.34 9.36
C TYR A 99 -3.98 14.23 8.86
N GLU A 100 -4.79 13.76 7.93
CA GLU A 100 -5.95 14.49 7.41
C GLU A 100 -6.94 14.85 8.53
N ARG A 101 -7.12 13.99 9.53
CA ARG A 101 -8.00 14.26 10.71
C ARG A 101 -7.53 15.45 11.53
N THR A 102 -6.22 15.72 11.55
CA THR A 102 -5.68 16.88 12.27
C THR A 102 -6.05 18.19 11.59
N ALA A 103 -6.13 18.22 10.28
CA ALA A 103 -6.58 19.37 9.50
C ALA A 103 -8.10 19.55 9.60
N ASP A 104 -8.88 18.46 9.51
CA ASP A 104 -10.34 18.46 9.58
C ASP A 104 -10.87 19.10 10.87
N VAL A 105 -10.31 18.74 12.03
CA VAL A 105 -10.74 19.32 13.30
C VAL A 105 -10.40 20.81 13.38
N GLY A 106 -9.26 21.23 12.80
CA GLY A 106 -8.85 22.63 12.69
C GLY A 106 -9.79 23.45 11.85
N PHE A 107 -10.16 22.91 10.68
CA PHE A 107 -11.12 23.53 9.78
C PHE A 107 -12.49 23.71 10.43
N LEU A 108 -13.07 22.65 10.98
CA LEU A 108 -14.42 22.69 11.56
C LEU A 108 -14.47 23.52 12.85
N ALA A 109 -13.38 23.58 13.63
CA ALA A 109 -13.29 24.46 14.81
C ALA A 109 -13.24 25.96 14.44
N ALA A 110 -12.88 26.29 13.20
CA ALA A 110 -12.91 27.67 12.68
C ALA A 110 -14.24 28.05 12.01
N ASP A 111 -15.22 27.13 11.97
CA ASP A 111 -16.54 27.41 11.38
C ASP A 111 -17.25 28.51 12.15
N THR A 112 -17.58 29.62 11.44
CA THR A 112 -18.18 30.81 12.02
C THR A 112 -19.58 30.56 12.57
N VAL A 113 -20.37 29.68 11.94
CA VAL A 113 -21.72 29.32 12.43
C VAL A 113 -21.63 28.60 13.76
N LEU A 114 -20.70 27.65 13.90
CA LEU A 114 -20.47 26.94 15.16
C LEU A 114 -20.03 27.90 16.25
N CYS A 115 -19.05 28.76 15.92
CA CYS A 115 -18.48 29.72 16.88
C CYS A 115 -19.51 30.76 17.31
N GLU A 116 -20.29 31.35 16.38
CA GLU A 116 -21.34 32.32 16.70
C GLU A 116 -22.50 31.71 17.50
N ALA A 117 -22.92 30.49 17.15
CA ALA A 117 -23.95 29.79 17.87
C ALA A 117 -23.53 29.41 19.30
N MET A 118 -22.28 28.96 19.47
CA MET A 118 -21.70 28.68 20.79
C MET A 118 -21.52 29.95 21.63
N ALA A 119 -21.15 31.09 21.02
CA ALA A 119 -21.11 32.38 21.72
C ALA A 119 -22.49 32.78 22.23
N ARG A 120 -23.53 32.65 21.43
CA ARG A 120 -24.94 32.96 21.83
C ARG A 120 -25.42 32.04 22.94
N LEU A 121 -24.99 30.75 22.95
CA LEU A 121 -25.34 29.84 24.03
C LEU A 121 -24.66 30.23 25.36
N GLY A 122 -23.44 30.78 25.29
CA GLY A 122 -22.67 31.25 26.47
C GLY A 122 -23.18 32.59 27.01
N ASP A 123 -23.57 33.55 26.14
CA ASP A 123 -24.04 34.88 26.53
C ASP A 123 -25.43 34.86 27.21
N GLY A 124 -26.10 33.73 27.23
CA GLY A 124 -27.43 33.58 27.85
C GLY A 124 -27.47 33.78 29.36
N ASP A 125 -26.35 33.75 30.05
CA ASP A 125 -26.23 34.00 31.48
C ASP A 125 -26.03 35.51 31.84
N ASP A 126 -25.67 36.35 30.86
CA ASP A 126 -25.27 37.74 31.13
C ASP A 126 -26.22 38.81 30.51
N CYS A 127 -27.28 38.39 29.84
CA CYS A 127 -28.35 39.31 29.44
C CYS A 127 -29.15 39.74 30.68
N GLY A 128 -28.80 40.87 31.27
CA GLY A 128 -29.45 41.50 32.41
C GLY A 128 -30.97 41.80 32.24
N LEU A 129 -31.72 40.81 31.81
CA LEU A 129 -33.19 40.81 31.75
C LEU A 129 -33.72 40.28 33.07
N PRO A 130 -34.63 41.03 33.72
CA PRO A 130 -35.15 40.62 35.01
C PRO A 130 -36.00 39.35 34.88
N ASP A 131 -35.63 38.36 35.65
CA ASP A 131 -36.42 37.21 36.14
C ASP A 131 -37.48 36.65 35.19
N MET A 132 -37.09 36.24 33.97
CA MET A 132 -37.92 35.39 33.16
C MET A 132 -37.82 33.97 33.69
N ALA A 133 -38.93 33.46 34.22
CA ALA A 133 -39.07 32.13 34.76
C ALA A 133 -38.30 31.07 33.91
N ALA A 134 -37.69 30.10 34.58
CA ALA A 134 -36.82 29.05 34.01
C ALA A 134 -37.34 28.28 32.75
N GLY A 135 -38.57 28.54 32.35
CA GLY A 135 -39.19 28.07 31.12
C GLY A 135 -38.89 28.92 29.87
N GLY A 136 -38.56 30.22 30.02
CA GLY A 136 -38.28 31.11 28.88
C GLY A 136 -36.87 30.95 28.30
N LEU A 137 -35.85 30.73 29.17
CA LEU A 137 -34.48 30.48 28.74
C LEU A 137 -34.36 29.19 27.93
N ARG A 138 -35.07 28.11 28.29
CA ARG A 138 -35.08 26.85 27.55
C ARG A 138 -35.79 26.95 26.17
N ALA A 139 -36.69 27.88 25.99
CA ALA A 139 -37.48 27.98 24.76
C ALA A 139 -36.71 28.52 23.56
N TRP A 140 -35.70 29.39 23.74
CA TRP A 140 -34.84 29.88 22.65
C TRP A 140 -33.56 29.04 22.44
N GLN A 141 -33.10 28.32 23.48
CA GLN A 141 -31.93 27.42 23.36
C GLN A 141 -32.23 26.19 22.50
N ALA A 142 -33.48 25.66 22.58
CA ALA A 142 -33.86 24.47 21.82
C ALA A 142 -33.74 24.63 20.27
N PRO A 143 -34.24 25.74 19.65
CA PRO A 143 -34.04 25.91 18.20
C PRO A 143 -32.59 26.12 17.81
N LEU A 144 -31.77 26.79 18.64
CA LEU A 144 -30.36 26.98 18.37
C LEU A 144 -29.58 25.65 18.44
N GLN A 145 -29.88 24.80 19.42
CA GLN A 145 -29.33 23.44 19.51
C GLN A 145 -29.75 22.56 18.33
N ALA A 146 -31.02 22.66 17.88
CA ALA A 146 -31.51 21.96 16.71
C ALA A 146 -30.79 22.43 15.42
N HIS A 147 -30.53 23.73 15.29
CA HIS A 147 -29.75 24.28 14.18
C HIS A 147 -28.31 23.75 14.19
N LEU A 148 -27.61 23.80 15.33
CA LEU A 148 -26.28 23.24 15.49
C LEU A 148 -26.25 21.74 15.16
N GLN A 149 -27.23 20.99 15.66
CA GLN A 149 -27.34 19.56 15.37
C GLN A 149 -27.49 19.31 13.86
N ALA A 150 -28.38 20.03 13.18
CA ALA A 150 -28.57 19.88 11.74
C ALA A 150 -27.29 20.23 10.94
N HIS A 151 -26.58 21.26 11.37
CA HIS A 151 -25.31 21.67 10.78
C HIS A 151 -24.24 20.58 10.94
N LEU A 152 -24.06 20.03 12.15
CA LEU A 152 -23.14 18.91 12.40
C LEU A 152 -23.54 17.65 11.62
N GLN A 153 -24.84 17.38 11.48
CA GLN A 153 -25.34 16.26 10.67
C GLN A 153 -24.98 16.41 9.19
N SER A 154 -25.07 17.64 8.65
CA SER A 154 -24.70 17.90 7.25
C SER A 154 -23.21 17.62 6.99
N TYR A 155 -22.34 18.02 7.91
CA TYR A 155 -20.92 17.69 7.84
C TYR A 155 -20.67 16.19 7.91
N ARG A 156 -21.24 15.50 8.91
CA ARG A 156 -21.10 14.06 9.07
C ARG A 156 -21.63 13.28 7.87
N ALA A 157 -22.72 13.70 7.27
CA ALA A 157 -23.31 13.04 6.10
C ALA A 157 -22.39 13.09 4.87
N LYS A 158 -21.61 14.16 4.73
CA LYS A 158 -20.67 14.31 3.61
C LYS A 158 -19.34 13.60 3.85
N TYR A 159 -18.96 13.39 5.11
CA TYR A 159 -17.66 12.85 5.47
C TYR A 159 -17.82 11.62 6.38
N THR A 160 -17.89 10.46 5.74
CA THR A 160 -18.26 9.18 6.38
C THR A 160 -17.15 8.56 7.24
N VAL A 161 -16.00 9.23 7.38
CA VAL A 161 -14.90 8.79 8.25
C VAL A 161 -15.16 9.09 9.73
N TYR A 162 -16.17 9.93 10.04
CA TYR A 162 -16.55 10.23 11.41
C TYR A 162 -17.82 9.50 11.79
N ASP A 163 -17.77 8.76 12.88
CA ASP A 163 -18.96 8.12 13.44
C ASP A 163 -19.81 9.12 14.23
N ASP A 164 -19.19 10.16 14.80
CA ASP A 164 -19.90 11.24 15.47
C ASP A 164 -19.11 12.55 15.53
N ILE A 165 -19.84 13.68 15.69
CA ILE A 165 -19.29 15.02 15.88
C ILE A 165 -20.04 15.66 17.05
N LEU A 166 -19.32 16.20 18.06
CA LEU A 166 -19.89 16.78 19.26
C LEU A 166 -19.33 18.19 19.51
N LEU A 167 -20.18 19.03 20.09
CA LEU A 167 -19.79 20.31 20.66
C LEU A 167 -19.99 20.29 22.18
N LEU A 168 -18.93 20.64 22.89
CA LEU A 168 -18.92 20.74 24.35
C LEU A 168 -18.71 22.21 24.76
N ASP A 169 -19.40 22.67 25.79
CA ASP A 169 -19.12 23.96 26.39
C ASP A 169 -17.83 23.93 27.25
N THR A 170 -17.47 25.05 27.87
CA THR A 170 -16.30 25.15 28.74
C THR A 170 -16.40 24.34 30.03
N GLN A 171 -17.61 23.87 30.40
CA GLN A 171 -17.90 23.01 31.53
C GLN A 171 -17.92 21.53 31.16
N GLY A 172 -17.72 21.20 29.89
CA GLY A 172 -17.76 19.82 29.37
C GLY A 172 -19.16 19.26 29.13
N GLN A 173 -20.19 20.10 29.13
CA GLN A 173 -21.56 19.71 28.78
C GLN A 173 -21.67 19.56 27.26
N VAL A 174 -22.35 18.53 26.78
CA VAL A 174 -22.63 18.34 25.34
C VAL A 174 -23.76 19.30 24.93
N CYS A 175 -23.42 20.32 24.14
CA CYS A 175 -24.37 21.31 23.62
C CYS A 175 -25.08 20.82 22.36
N ALA A 176 -24.36 20.14 21.46
CA ALA A 176 -24.89 19.58 20.24
C ALA A 176 -24.16 18.32 19.83
N ARG A 177 -24.80 17.47 19.04
CA ARG A 177 -24.26 16.21 18.58
C ARG A 177 -24.84 15.82 17.21
N ALA A 178 -23.99 15.36 16.27
CA ALA A 178 -24.43 14.95 14.95
C ALA A 178 -25.33 13.69 14.98
N GLN A 179 -25.00 12.71 15.82
CA GLN A 179 -25.80 11.50 15.95
C GLN A 179 -26.96 11.69 16.92
N ALA A 180 -28.20 11.64 16.44
CA ALA A 180 -29.38 11.73 17.30
C ALA A 180 -29.44 10.53 18.27
N GLN A 181 -29.53 10.82 19.56
CA GLN A 181 -29.75 9.80 20.61
C GLN A 181 -31.18 9.88 21.14
N ALA A 182 -32.14 9.45 20.34
CA ALA A 182 -33.52 9.38 20.80
C ALA A 182 -33.64 8.47 22.02
N GLY A 183 -34.08 9.01 23.17
CA GLY A 183 -34.42 8.27 24.40
C GLY A 183 -33.22 7.93 25.32
N ARG A 184 -31.99 8.36 25.03
CA ARG A 184 -30.87 8.21 25.98
C ARG A 184 -30.70 9.42 26.90
N LYS A 185 -30.34 9.15 28.15
CA LYS A 185 -30.01 10.20 29.13
C LYS A 185 -28.75 10.96 28.65
N PRO A 186 -28.71 12.30 28.77
CA PRO A 186 -27.52 13.05 28.40
C PRO A 186 -26.29 12.54 29.16
N PRO A 187 -25.12 12.48 28.52
CA PRO A 187 -23.90 12.04 29.19
C PRO A 187 -23.53 13.03 30.31
N PRO A 188 -22.77 12.60 31.32
CA PRO A 188 -22.24 13.49 32.34
C PRO A 188 -21.28 14.50 31.70
N PRO A 189 -21.02 15.67 32.37
CA PRO A 189 -20.02 16.62 31.90
C PRO A 189 -18.66 15.96 31.73
N CYS A 190 -17.95 16.28 30.65
CA CYS A 190 -16.61 15.77 30.37
C CYS A 190 -15.58 16.45 31.26
N ALA A 191 -14.93 15.67 32.12
CA ALA A 191 -13.81 16.14 32.97
C ALA A 191 -12.49 15.44 32.61
N GLU A 192 -12.43 14.73 31.48
CA GLU A 192 -11.29 13.94 31.06
C GLU A 192 -10.09 14.80 30.68
N ALA A 193 -8.88 14.25 30.79
CA ALA A 193 -7.64 14.99 30.57
C ALA A 193 -7.54 15.62 29.17
N TRP A 194 -7.95 14.88 28.13
CA TRP A 194 -7.95 15.36 26.74
C TRP A 194 -8.84 16.61 26.56
N PHE A 195 -9.99 16.68 27.23
CA PHE A 195 -10.86 17.83 27.19
C PHE A 195 -10.22 19.06 27.84
N GLN A 196 -9.65 18.89 29.05
CA GLN A 196 -8.95 19.96 29.75
C GLN A 196 -7.75 20.46 28.95
N GLN A 197 -6.99 19.57 28.33
CA GLN A 197 -5.89 19.91 27.46
C GLN A 197 -6.37 20.70 26.23
N SER A 198 -7.48 20.29 25.61
CA SER A 198 -8.05 20.99 24.44
C SER A 198 -8.47 22.42 24.74
N LEU A 199 -8.96 22.73 25.96
CA LEU A 199 -9.28 24.09 26.35
C LEU A 199 -8.03 25.01 26.45
N GLN A 200 -6.88 24.44 26.79
CA GLN A 200 -5.64 25.19 27.05
C GLN A 200 -4.73 25.28 25.81
N GLN A 201 -4.73 24.26 24.97
CA GLN A 201 -3.80 24.13 23.85
C GLN A 201 -4.34 24.86 22.60
N ALA A 202 -3.45 25.51 21.83
CA ALA A 202 -3.83 26.20 20.59
C ALA A 202 -4.15 25.25 19.43
N GLY A 203 -3.51 24.09 19.37
CA GLY A 203 -3.72 23.07 18.32
C GLY A 203 -4.72 21.99 18.75
N HIS A 204 -4.90 21.01 17.90
CA HIS A 204 -5.70 19.84 18.20
C HIS A 204 -5.09 18.96 19.29
N VAL A 205 -5.94 18.21 19.97
CA VAL A 205 -5.58 17.14 20.90
C VAL A 205 -6.17 15.85 20.36
N SER A 206 -5.38 14.78 20.30
CA SER A 206 -5.86 13.44 19.98
C SER A 206 -5.90 12.55 21.22
N HIS A 207 -6.95 11.76 21.36
CA HIS A 207 -7.11 10.82 22.47
C HIS A 207 -7.64 9.48 21.95
N PHE A 208 -7.01 8.38 22.35
CA PHE A 208 -7.53 7.04 22.11
C PHE A 208 -7.88 6.35 23.44
N GLY A 209 -9.12 5.92 23.57
CA GLY A 209 -9.61 5.23 24.77
C GLY A 209 -11.10 5.38 25.00
N ALA A 210 -11.55 4.94 26.16
CA ALA A 210 -12.91 5.13 26.60
C ALA A 210 -13.19 6.59 26.94
N SER A 211 -14.40 7.08 26.63
CA SER A 211 -14.83 8.44 26.97
C SER A 211 -16.26 8.47 27.49
N CYS A 212 -16.50 9.30 28.52
CA CYS A 212 -17.80 9.47 29.12
C CYS A 212 -18.85 10.10 28.17
N VAL A 213 -18.40 10.92 27.22
CA VAL A 213 -19.27 11.56 26.21
C VAL A 213 -19.57 10.65 25.01
N LEU A 214 -18.76 9.61 24.82
CA LEU A 214 -18.88 8.61 23.76
C LEU A 214 -18.85 7.19 24.35
N PRO A 215 -19.88 6.78 25.12
CA PRO A 215 -19.87 5.51 25.82
C PRO A 215 -19.88 4.33 24.85
N GLY A 216 -19.10 3.30 25.18
CA GLY A 216 -18.98 2.07 24.39
C GLY A 216 -17.54 1.59 24.29
N ALA A 217 -17.12 1.20 23.10
CA ALA A 217 -15.73 0.81 22.81
C ALA A 217 -14.78 2.02 22.85
N ASP A 218 -13.48 1.74 22.94
CA ASP A 218 -12.44 2.76 22.81
C ASP A 218 -12.59 3.51 21.48
N ARG A 219 -12.40 4.83 21.54
CA ARG A 219 -12.58 5.76 20.43
C ARG A 219 -11.30 6.53 20.17
N LEU A 220 -11.05 6.86 18.91
CA LEU A 220 -10.05 7.84 18.55
C LEU A 220 -10.75 9.19 18.34
N ILE A 221 -10.45 10.13 19.24
CA ILE A 221 -11.07 11.44 19.33
C ILE A 221 -10.05 12.48 18.90
N TYR A 222 -10.44 13.39 18.00
CA TYR A 222 -9.74 14.62 17.71
C TYR A 222 -10.53 15.77 18.26
N ALA A 223 -9.91 16.60 19.11
CA ALA A 223 -10.57 17.68 19.82
C ALA A 223 -9.82 18.99 19.62
N GLN A 224 -10.54 20.09 19.41
CA GLN A 224 -9.98 21.41 19.31
C GLN A 224 -10.92 22.45 19.92
N ARG A 225 -10.33 23.47 20.60
CA ARG A 225 -11.09 24.56 21.19
C ARG A 225 -11.73 25.44 20.12
N LEU A 226 -12.96 25.87 20.37
CA LEU A 226 -13.68 26.87 19.62
C LEU A 226 -13.38 28.26 20.19
N LEU A 227 -13.10 29.23 19.32
CA LEU A 227 -12.77 30.59 19.73
C LEU A 227 -13.84 31.56 19.28
N HIS A 228 -14.16 32.53 20.12
CA HIS A 228 -15.05 33.60 19.78
C HIS A 228 -14.47 34.46 18.65
N PRO A 229 -15.22 34.69 17.53
CA PRO A 229 -14.65 35.31 16.32
C PRO A 229 -14.09 36.73 16.55
N ARG A 230 -14.55 37.45 17.56
CA ARG A 230 -14.13 38.83 17.86
C ARG A 230 -13.22 38.96 19.10
N THR A 231 -13.51 38.21 20.16
CA THR A 231 -12.81 38.37 21.45
C THR A 231 -11.72 37.33 21.63
N MET A 232 -11.66 36.30 20.79
CA MET A 232 -10.74 35.15 20.92
C MET A 232 -10.87 34.37 22.24
N ALA A 233 -11.96 34.60 22.98
CA ALA A 233 -12.28 33.82 24.19
C ALA A 233 -12.64 32.37 23.81
N VAL A 234 -12.29 31.43 24.68
CA VAL A 234 -12.63 30.01 24.47
C VAL A 234 -14.12 29.81 24.76
N LEU A 235 -14.86 29.32 23.75
CA LEU A 235 -16.30 29.07 23.82
C LEU A 235 -16.63 27.63 24.21
N GLY A 236 -15.72 26.70 23.96
CA GLY A 236 -15.88 25.27 24.18
C GLY A 236 -14.92 24.44 23.35
N VAL A 237 -15.27 23.18 23.14
CA VAL A 237 -14.45 22.21 22.40
C VAL A 237 -15.28 21.51 21.35
N LEU A 238 -14.79 21.49 20.10
CA LEU A 238 -15.25 20.60 19.05
C LEU A 238 -14.56 19.24 19.21
N CYS A 239 -15.32 18.17 19.08
CA CYS A 239 -14.86 16.80 19.20
C CYS A 239 -15.30 15.97 18.00
N LEU A 240 -14.36 15.44 17.23
CA LEU A 240 -14.57 14.52 16.11
C LEU A 240 -14.25 13.10 16.56
N SER A 241 -15.22 12.19 16.51
CA SER A 241 -15.02 10.77 16.77
C SER A 241 -14.77 10.06 15.44
N PHE A 242 -13.52 9.60 15.25
CA PHE A 242 -13.10 8.90 14.04
C PHE A 242 -13.59 7.45 14.05
N ASP A 243 -14.11 6.98 12.92
CA ASP A 243 -14.50 5.58 12.73
C ASP A 243 -13.26 4.70 12.56
N PHE A 244 -12.53 4.59 13.67
CA PHE A 244 -11.26 3.88 13.77
C PHE A 244 -11.39 2.38 13.43
N ALA A 245 -12.50 1.75 13.81
CA ALA A 245 -12.71 0.33 13.58
C ALA A 245 -12.87 0.01 12.10
N ALA A 246 -13.69 0.79 11.37
CA ALA A 246 -13.86 0.62 9.93
C ALA A 246 -12.57 0.91 9.17
N GLU A 247 -11.80 1.91 9.60
CA GLU A 247 -10.52 2.26 8.99
C GLU A 247 -9.49 1.13 9.15
N MET A 248 -9.35 0.59 10.36
CA MET A 248 -8.44 -0.53 10.61
C MET A 248 -8.84 -1.78 9.84
N GLN A 249 -10.14 -2.06 9.72
CA GLN A 249 -10.62 -3.17 8.87
C GLN A 249 -10.25 -2.95 7.39
N ALA A 250 -10.40 -1.73 6.88
CA ALA A 250 -10.04 -1.40 5.49
C ALA A 250 -8.53 -1.54 5.24
N ILE A 251 -7.69 -1.07 6.18
CA ILE A 251 -6.23 -1.22 6.11
C ILE A 251 -5.82 -2.69 6.13
N PHE A 252 -6.34 -3.48 7.06
CA PHE A 252 -6.00 -4.90 7.15
C PHE A 252 -6.55 -5.75 6.01
N ALA A 253 -7.68 -5.36 5.40
CA ALA A 253 -8.22 -6.04 4.21
C ALA A 253 -7.28 -5.91 2.99
N SER A 254 -6.42 -4.89 2.97
CA SER A 254 -5.37 -4.71 1.95
C SER A 254 -4.19 -5.66 2.14
N GLY A 255 -4.02 -6.23 3.32
CA GLY A 255 -2.77 -6.82 3.83
C GLY A 255 -2.48 -8.28 3.53
N GLY A 256 -3.01 -8.93 2.48
CA GLY A 256 -2.46 -10.24 2.09
C GLY A 256 -3.27 -11.49 2.49
N PRO A 257 -2.67 -12.69 2.46
CA PRO A 257 -3.40 -13.95 2.59
C PRO A 257 -4.05 -14.13 3.98
N ARG A 258 -5.19 -14.84 4.01
CA ARG A 258 -5.98 -15.13 5.23
C ARG A 258 -5.24 -15.87 6.34
N ALA A 259 -4.02 -16.33 6.09
CA ALA A 259 -3.19 -17.08 7.04
C ALA A 259 -2.32 -16.18 7.95
N GLN A 260 -2.48 -14.86 7.88
CA GLN A 260 -1.69 -13.88 8.63
C GLN A 260 -2.61 -13.01 9.47
N VAL A 261 -2.12 -12.51 10.59
CA VAL A 261 -2.85 -11.57 11.45
C VAL A 261 -2.11 -10.23 11.45
N GLY A 262 -2.79 -9.19 10.97
CA GLY A 262 -2.36 -7.81 11.08
C GLY A 262 -2.82 -7.22 12.42
N LEU A 263 -1.93 -6.56 13.12
CA LEU A 263 -2.16 -5.97 14.44
C LEU A 263 -1.71 -4.51 14.44
N LEU A 264 -2.44 -3.68 15.16
CA LEU A 264 -1.96 -2.38 15.63
C LEU A 264 -1.61 -2.50 17.11
N LEU A 265 -0.43 -2.05 17.48
CA LEU A 265 0.13 -2.20 18.82
C LEU A 265 0.51 -0.85 19.42
N ASP A 266 0.50 -0.77 20.75
CA ASP A 266 1.21 0.28 21.48
C ASP A 266 2.72 -0.02 21.58
N GLU A 267 3.47 0.87 22.21
CA GLU A 267 4.92 0.72 22.44
C GLU A 267 5.26 -0.53 23.29
N GLY A 268 4.35 -0.98 24.14
CA GLY A 268 4.51 -2.16 25.02
C GLY A 268 4.04 -3.47 24.42
N GLY A 269 3.59 -3.48 23.15
CA GLY A 269 3.05 -4.67 22.49
C GLY A 269 1.62 -5.02 22.88
N LEU A 270 0.87 -4.08 23.47
CA LEU A 270 -0.57 -4.24 23.70
C LEU A 270 -1.32 -4.08 22.39
N VAL A 271 -2.19 -5.02 22.07
CA VAL A 271 -2.99 -5.00 20.84
C VAL A 271 -4.11 -3.97 20.95
N ILE A 272 -4.06 -2.94 20.10
CA ILE A 272 -5.07 -1.88 19.95
C ILE A 272 -6.15 -2.34 18.97
N ALA A 273 -5.74 -2.89 17.82
CA ALA A 273 -6.65 -3.44 16.82
C ALA A 273 -6.07 -4.70 16.19
N SER A 274 -6.94 -5.59 15.72
CA SER A 274 -6.58 -6.88 15.13
C SER A 274 -7.42 -7.14 13.88
N SER A 275 -6.79 -7.68 12.84
CA SER A 275 -7.50 -8.16 11.65
C SER A 275 -8.33 -9.41 11.92
N ASP A 276 -7.98 -10.16 12.96
CA ASP A 276 -8.71 -11.32 13.46
C ASP A 276 -8.76 -11.31 15.00
N ALA A 277 -9.77 -10.65 15.54
CA ALA A 277 -9.96 -10.53 16.98
C ALA A 277 -10.30 -11.86 17.69
N HIS A 278 -10.74 -12.88 16.94
CA HIS A 278 -10.96 -14.21 17.48
C HIS A 278 -9.65 -14.95 17.72
N TRP A 279 -8.66 -14.69 16.89
CA TRP A 279 -7.34 -15.31 17.01
C TRP A 279 -6.44 -14.55 17.98
N ILE A 280 -6.30 -13.22 17.81
CA ILE A 280 -5.56 -12.35 18.72
C ILE A 280 -6.46 -11.17 19.07
N ALA A 281 -6.99 -11.17 20.29
CA ALA A 281 -7.95 -10.18 20.73
C ALA A 281 -7.29 -8.83 21.06
N PRO A 282 -7.94 -7.69 20.78
CA PRO A 282 -7.56 -6.40 21.34
C PRO A 282 -7.45 -6.47 22.88
N GLY A 283 -6.47 -5.75 23.45
CA GLY A 283 -6.14 -5.82 24.87
C GLY A 283 -5.19 -6.94 25.26
N SER A 284 -4.88 -7.90 24.39
CA SER A 284 -3.83 -8.91 24.63
C SER A 284 -2.43 -8.33 24.38
N ARG A 285 -1.38 -8.98 24.91
CA ARG A 285 0.01 -8.61 24.65
C ARG A 285 0.67 -9.63 23.74
N VAL A 286 1.42 -9.15 22.76
CA VAL A 286 2.16 -9.99 21.81
C VAL A 286 3.65 -9.63 21.80
N PRO A 287 4.54 -10.58 21.49
CA PRO A 287 5.94 -10.29 21.31
C PRO A 287 6.16 -9.47 20.02
N MET A 288 7.12 -8.53 20.03
CA MET A 288 7.45 -7.67 18.91
C MET A 288 8.80 -8.03 18.32
N HIS A 289 8.97 -7.84 17.01
CA HIS A 289 10.25 -8.01 16.32
C HIS A 289 10.44 -6.98 15.22
N HIS A 290 11.40 -6.08 15.40
CA HIS A 290 11.68 -4.98 14.47
C HIS A 290 12.84 -5.27 13.49
N GLY A 291 13.65 -6.31 13.77
CA GLY A 291 14.83 -6.65 12.99
C GLY A 291 14.52 -7.41 11.70
N ASP A 292 15.47 -7.43 10.76
CA ASP A 292 15.38 -8.23 9.53
C ASP A 292 15.80 -9.69 9.75
N ALA A 293 16.41 -9.99 10.91
CA ALA A 293 16.80 -11.34 11.27
C ALA A 293 15.57 -12.25 11.42
N VAL A 294 15.67 -13.46 10.88
CA VAL A 294 14.62 -14.46 11.01
C VAL A 294 14.62 -15.02 12.42
N GLN A 295 13.68 -14.56 13.23
CA GLN A 295 13.52 -15.00 14.62
C GLN A 295 12.10 -15.50 14.85
N PRO A 296 11.88 -16.83 14.91
CA PRO A 296 10.58 -17.38 15.30
C PRO A 296 10.25 -17.00 16.74
N LEU A 297 9.03 -16.49 16.96
CA LEU A 297 8.52 -16.12 18.27
C LEU A 297 7.36 -17.01 18.67
N ILE A 298 7.24 -17.31 19.97
CA ILE A 298 6.15 -18.14 20.51
C ILE A 298 5.11 -17.23 21.13
N HIS A 299 3.86 -17.39 20.69
CA HIS A 299 2.69 -16.76 21.30
C HIS A 299 1.56 -17.78 21.44
N ALA A 300 0.95 -17.85 22.63
CA ALA A 300 -0.14 -18.80 22.95
C ALA A 300 0.17 -20.26 22.55
N GLY A 301 1.42 -20.71 22.71
CA GLY A 301 1.84 -22.08 22.41
C GLY A 301 2.09 -22.38 20.92
N ARG A 302 1.95 -21.40 20.03
CA ARG A 302 2.23 -21.54 18.60
C ARG A 302 3.42 -20.67 18.19
N THR A 303 4.19 -21.13 17.22
CA THR A 303 5.37 -20.41 16.69
C THR A 303 4.98 -19.56 15.50
N TYR A 304 5.46 -18.31 15.47
CA TYR A 304 5.16 -17.32 14.43
C TYR A 304 6.44 -16.73 13.87
N LEU A 305 6.39 -16.36 12.60
CA LEU A 305 7.22 -15.30 12.04
C LEU A 305 6.52 -13.97 12.29
N VAL A 306 7.25 -12.99 12.79
CA VAL A 306 6.71 -11.72 13.25
C VAL A 306 7.54 -10.57 12.70
N ARG A 307 6.87 -9.55 12.18
CA ARG A 307 7.52 -8.31 11.77
C ARG A 307 6.73 -7.12 12.27
N THR A 308 7.40 -6.24 13.01
CA THR A 308 6.84 -5.01 13.56
C THR A 308 7.44 -3.80 12.83
N ALA A 309 6.60 -2.88 12.37
CA ALA A 309 7.00 -1.65 11.71
C ALA A 309 6.54 -0.43 12.52
N ARG A 310 7.43 0.56 12.61
CA ARG A 310 7.14 1.87 13.23
C ARG A 310 6.67 2.85 12.17
N ALA A 311 5.87 3.82 12.60
CA ALA A 311 5.45 4.91 11.75
C ALA A 311 6.65 5.76 11.31
N LEU A 312 6.68 6.13 10.03
CA LEU A 312 7.50 7.22 9.53
C LEU A 312 6.65 8.50 9.53
N PRO A 313 7.21 9.65 9.91
CA PRO A 313 6.47 10.90 9.88
C PRO A 313 6.01 11.26 8.46
N TYR A 314 4.72 11.58 8.30
CA TYR A 314 4.16 12.11 7.08
C TYR A 314 3.92 13.61 7.24
N GLN A 315 4.54 14.44 6.42
CA GLN A 315 4.49 15.92 6.52
C GLN A 315 4.74 16.46 7.95
N GLY A 316 5.65 15.82 8.68
CA GLY A 316 5.97 16.17 10.07
C GLY A 316 5.06 15.56 11.14
N TYR A 317 3.97 14.90 10.77
CA TYR A 317 3.07 14.20 11.69
C TYR A 317 3.53 12.74 11.86
N ALA A 318 3.88 12.37 13.09
CA ALA A 318 4.39 11.02 13.41
C ALA A 318 3.30 10.00 13.77
N GLY A 319 2.02 10.40 13.74
CA GLY A 319 0.92 9.60 14.28
C GLY A 319 0.84 9.62 15.82
N PRO A 320 -0.09 8.88 16.42
CA PRO A 320 -0.18 8.71 17.86
C PRO A 320 1.11 8.07 18.41
N GLN A 321 1.59 8.62 19.55
CA GLN A 321 2.86 8.23 20.13
C GLN A 321 2.92 6.72 20.45
N GLY A 322 3.98 6.05 19.97
CA GLY A 322 4.25 4.65 20.27
C GLY A 322 3.44 3.65 19.43
N TRP A 323 2.57 4.11 18.53
CA TRP A 323 1.81 3.19 17.68
C TRP A 323 2.68 2.54 16.62
N GLN A 324 2.48 1.22 16.44
CA GLN A 324 3.23 0.37 15.52
C GLN A 324 2.29 -0.67 14.94
N THR A 325 2.51 -1.06 13.72
CA THR A 325 1.80 -2.21 13.15
C THR A 325 2.69 -3.45 13.18
N GLN A 326 2.05 -4.60 13.25
CA GLN A 326 2.73 -5.88 13.24
C GLN A 326 1.95 -6.86 12.39
N VAL A 327 2.67 -7.68 11.63
CA VAL A 327 2.09 -8.83 10.95
C VAL A 327 2.70 -10.10 11.54
N MET A 328 1.81 -11.03 11.92
CA MET A 328 2.17 -12.33 12.48
C MET A 328 1.69 -13.44 11.56
N ALA A 329 2.60 -14.28 11.10
CA ALA A 329 2.29 -15.48 10.32
C ALA A 329 2.68 -16.73 11.12
N PRO A 330 1.75 -17.66 11.39
CA PRO A 330 2.11 -18.95 11.99
C PRO A 330 3.12 -19.68 11.11
N LEU A 331 4.14 -20.25 11.72
CA LEU A 331 5.26 -20.87 11.00
C LEU A 331 4.81 -21.98 10.05
N ASP A 332 3.81 -22.77 10.46
CA ASP A 332 3.21 -23.83 9.66
C ASP A 332 2.41 -23.33 8.44
N LEU A 333 1.98 -22.06 8.43
CA LEU A 333 1.25 -21.42 7.35
C LEU A 333 2.09 -20.42 6.56
N ALA A 334 3.15 -19.88 7.16
CA ALA A 334 4.00 -18.87 6.53
C ALA A 334 4.61 -19.33 5.20
N PHE A 335 4.89 -20.62 5.09
CA PHE A 335 5.45 -21.26 3.89
C PHE A 335 4.44 -22.07 3.08
N ALA A 336 3.20 -22.24 3.58
CA ALA A 336 2.16 -23.00 2.87
C ALA A 336 1.62 -22.27 1.63
N ALA A 337 1.69 -20.94 1.63
CA ALA A 337 1.17 -20.09 0.57
C ALA A 337 2.14 -19.88 -0.61
N GLN A 338 3.32 -20.51 -0.61
CA GLN A 338 4.25 -20.52 -1.75
C GLN A 338 3.71 -21.42 -2.88
N GLN A 339 2.45 -21.20 -3.30
CA GLN A 339 1.95 -21.76 -4.55
C GLN A 339 2.74 -21.08 -5.67
N ARG A 340 3.35 -21.91 -6.53
CA ARG A 340 4.03 -21.43 -7.74
C ARG A 340 3.09 -20.49 -8.50
N PRO A 341 3.48 -19.24 -8.75
CA PRO A 341 2.65 -18.33 -9.54
C PRO A 341 2.35 -18.99 -10.89
N GLN A 342 1.10 -18.96 -11.31
CA GLN A 342 0.69 -19.50 -12.62
C GLN A 342 1.53 -18.91 -13.76
N VAL A 343 2.00 -17.68 -13.58
CA VAL A 343 2.89 -16.96 -14.51
C VAL A 343 4.19 -17.74 -14.77
N LEU A 344 4.81 -18.34 -13.74
CA LEU A 344 6.04 -19.11 -13.90
C LEU A 344 5.80 -20.47 -14.59
N GLN A 345 4.61 -21.04 -14.44
CA GLN A 345 4.21 -22.27 -15.14
C GLN A 345 3.92 -22.02 -16.62
N ALA A 346 3.52 -20.80 -16.97
CA ALA A 346 3.19 -20.39 -18.34
C ALA A 346 4.38 -19.76 -19.08
N LEU A 347 5.56 -19.65 -18.44
CA LEU A 347 6.75 -19.08 -19.07
C LEU A 347 7.21 -19.94 -20.24
N GLU A 348 7.43 -19.31 -21.39
CA GLU A 348 8.04 -20.00 -22.52
C GLU A 348 9.42 -20.55 -22.14
N PRO A 349 9.76 -21.80 -22.55
CA PRO A 349 11.03 -22.42 -22.21
C PRO A 349 12.25 -21.56 -22.57
N ALA A 350 12.19 -20.81 -23.67
CA ALA A 350 13.25 -19.94 -24.11
C ALA A 350 13.49 -18.74 -23.15
N ILE A 351 12.42 -18.21 -22.57
CA ILE A 351 12.50 -17.13 -21.56
C ILE A 351 13.10 -17.71 -20.28
N ALA A 352 12.68 -18.89 -19.85
CA ALA A 352 13.20 -19.55 -18.67
C ALA A 352 14.72 -19.84 -18.81
N GLU A 353 15.17 -20.35 -19.96
CA GLU A 353 16.58 -20.54 -20.24
C GLU A 353 17.39 -19.23 -20.26
N GLY A 354 16.83 -18.16 -20.88
CA GLY A 354 17.45 -16.83 -20.91
C GLY A 354 17.62 -16.24 -19.51
N LEU A 355 16.61 -16.36 -18.68
CA LEU A 355 16.64 -15.92 -17.28
C LEU A 355 17.64 -16.72 -16.44
N MET A 356 17.71 -18.04 -16.64
CA MET A 356 18.72 -18.88 -15.98
C MET A 356 20.15 -18.49 -16.36
N ALA A 357 20.39 -18.16 -17.63
CA ALA A 357 21.70 -17.70 -18.10
C ALA A 357 22.12 -16.37 -17.43
N GLN A 358 21.15 -15.56 -17.01
CA GLN A 358 21.37 -14.27 -16.36
C GLN A 358 21.26 -14.31 -14.83
N ALA A 359 21.06 -15.49 -14.26
CA ALA A 359 20.91 -15.68 -12.81
C ALA A 359 22.05 -15.05 -11.96
N ARG A 360 23.20 -14.78 -12.55
CA ARG A 360 24.30 -14.04 -11.91
C ARG A 360 23.90 -12.64 -11.46
N GLY A 361 23.08 -11.94 -12.27
CA GLY A 361 22.70 -10.55 -12.01
C GLY A 361 21.66 -10.41 -10.90
N PHE A 362 20.75 -11.37 -10.77
CA PHE A 362 19.67 -11.31 -9.77
C PHE A 362 19.73 -12.42 -8.70
N CYS A 363 20.51 -13.48 -8.88
CA CYS A 363 20.70 -14.55 -7.90
C CYS A 363 22.12 -15.20 -8.00
N PRO A 364 23.18 -14.53 -7.50
CA PRO A 364 24.55 -15.02 -7.57
C PRO A 364 24.77 -16.44 -7.03
N PRO A 365 24.13 -16.90 -5.93
CA PRO A 365 24.27 -18.25 -5.43
C PRO A 365 23.91 -19.33 -6.46
N LEU A 366 22.87 -19.11 -7.27
CA LEU A 366 22.44 -20.05 -8.31
C LEU A 366 23.54 -20.35 -9.33
N HIS A 367 24.30 -19.33 -9.69
CA HIS A 367 25.37 -19.50 -10.67
C HIS A 367 26.57 -20.29 -10.12
N ALA A 368 26.90 -20.07 -8.85
CA ALA A 368 27.97 -20.86 -8.18
C ALA A 368 27.58 -22.34 -8.09
N MET A 369 26.32 -22.63 -7.79
CA MET A 369 25.78 -23.98 -7.70
C MET A 369 25.71 -24.68 -9.06
N ALA A 370 25.29 -23.96 -10.12
CA ALA A 370 25.27 -24.51 -11.48
C ALA A 370 26.66 -24.93 -11.92
N ARG A 371 27.70 -24.10 -11.67
CA ARG A 371 29.10 -24.47 -11.96
C ARG A 371 29.55 -25.67 -11.20
N ALA A 372 29.21 -25.78 -9.93
CA ALA A 372 29.59 -26.93 -9.10
C ALA A 372 28.92 -28.23 -9.57
N ALA A 373 27.68 -28.19 -10.03
CA ALA A 373 27.01 -29.34 -10.65
C ALA A 373 27.72 -29.80 -11.95
N ASP A 374 28.14 -28.83 -12.78
CA ASP A 374 28.94 -29.14 -13.99
C ASP A 374 30.33 -29.72 -13.69
N ASP A 375 30.97 -29.29 -12.60
CA ASP A 375 32.24 -29.82 -12.15
C ASP A 375 32.12 -31.29 -11.68
N ILE A 376 31.04 -31.63 -10.96
CA ILE A 376 30.71 -33.01 -10.59
C ILE A 376 30.54 -33.88 -11.85
N ARG A 377 29.79 -33.40 -12.82
CA ARG A 377 29.58 -34.10 -14.09
C ARG A 377 30.89 -34.35 -14.84
N ARG A 378 31.79 -33.37 -14.82
CA ARG A 378 33.13 -33.47 -15.43
C ARG A 378 34.01 -34.52 -14.75
N VAL A 379 33.95 -34.61 -13.41
CA VAL A 379 34.66 -35.63 -12.62
C VAL A 379 34.15 -37.03 -12.94
N VAL A 380 32.81 -37.22 -13.03
CA VAL A 380 32.23 -38.51 -13.42
C VAL A 380 32.66 -38.91 -14.83
N TRP A 381 32.63 -37.98 -15.79
CA TRP A 381 33.08 -38.21 -17.16
C TRP A 381 34.56 -38.63 -17.23
N ASN A 382 35.42 -37.90 -16.49
CA ASN A 382 36.86 -38.25 -16.44
C ASN A 382 37.10 -39.65 -15.85
N GLY A 383 36.32 -40.05 -14.85
CA GLY A 383 36.33 -41.40 -14.29
C GLY A 383 35.97 -42.45 -15.33
N GLN A 384 34.91 -42.23 -16.12
CA GLN A 384 34.50 -43.15 -17.21
C GLN A 384 35.55 -43.24 -18.32
N VAL A 385 36.18 -42.12 -18.70
CA VAL A 385 37.24 -42.07 -19.71
C VAL A 385 38.48 -42.86 -19.25
N LEU A 386 38.88 -42.69 -17.98
CA LEU A 386 39.97 -43.45 -17.40
C LEU A 386 39.69 -44.95 -17.40
N ALA A 387 38.46 -45.35 -17.10
CA ALA A 387 38.04 -46.74 -17.15
C ALA A 387 38.09 -47.33 -18.57
N ALA A 388 37.56 -46.57 -19.56
CA ALA A 388 37.58 -47.00 -20.96
C ALA A 388 38.99 -47.11 -21.53
N SER A 389 39.96 -46.30 -21.08
CA SER A 389 41.36 -46.35 -21.49
C SER A 389 42.15 -47.53 -20.89
N GLN A 390 41.63 -48.16 -19.84
CA GLN A 390 42.22 -49.33 -19.18
C GLN A 390 41.64 -50.68 -19.61
N ALA A 391 40.62 -50.67 -20.48
CA ALA A 391 40.05 -51.89 -21.03
C ALA A 391 41.09 -52.61 -21.91
N PRO A 392 41.41 -53.91 -21.70
CA PRO A 392 42.41 -54.64 -22.47
C PRO A 392 41.98 -54.75 -23.92
N GLU A 393 42.87 -54.41 -24.87
CA GLU A 393 42.64 -54.45 -26.32
C GLU A 393 42.40 -55.87 -26.91
N SER A 394 42.37 -56.93 -26.12
CA SER A 394 42.17 -58.29 -26.59
C SER A 394 41.25 -59.10 -25.68
N PRO A 395 40.05 -59.59 -26.18
CA PRO A 395 39.26 -60.53 -25.42
C PRO A 395 39.97 -61.89 -25.35
N VAL A 396 40.63 -62.22 -24.22
CA VAL A 396 41.00 -63.61 -23.94
C VAL A 396 39.72 -64.39 -23.69
N GLN A 397 39.41 -65.29 -24.63
CA GLN A 397 38.32 -66.23 -24.51
C GLN A 397 38.47 -67.16 -23.31
N GLY A 398 37.62 -67.01 -22.32
CA GLY A 398 37.51 -67.97 -21.22
C GLY A 398 37.38 -67.36 -19.86
N THR A 399 36.16 -67.33 -19.35
CA THR A 399 35.71 -66.94 -18.04
C THR A 399 35.28 -65.41 -17.94
N ALA A 400 34.02 -65.12 -18.27
CA ALA A 400 33.40 -63.86 -18.04
C ALA A 400 33.08 -63.72 -16.54
N HIS A 401 34.07 -63.34 -15.73
CA HIS A 401 33.80 -62.61 -14.48
C HIS A 401 33.80 -61.13 -14.86
N PRO A 402 32.70 -60.41 -14.67
CA PRO A 402 32.69 -58.96 -14.86
C PRO A 402 33.79 -58.37 -13.98
N ASP A 403 34.62 -57.51 -14.56
CA ASP A 403 35.65 -56.81 -13.81
C ASP A 403 34.97 -56.02 -12.69
N PRO A 404 35.22 -56.33 -11.41
CA PRO A 404 34.56 -55.65 -10.30
C PRO A 404 34.75 -54.13 -10.35
N LEU A 405 35.82 -53.64 -10.97
CA LEU A 405 36.05 -52.22 -11.19
C LEU A 405 35.05 -51.60 -12.18
N GLN A 406 34.65 -52.34 -13.22
CA GLN A 406 33.68 -51.90 -14.22
C GLN A 406 32.29 -51.66 -13.57
N ALA A 407 31.86 -52.55 -12.67
CA ALA A 407 30.60 -52.39 -11.92
C ALA A 407 30.60 -51.15 -11.03
N VAL A 408 31.72 -50.81 -10.38
CA VAL A 408 31.86 -49.57 -9.57
C VAL A 408 31.75 -48.34 -10.45
N LEU A 409 32.33 -48.37 -11.66
CA LEU A 409 32.32 -47.25 -12.60
C LEU A 409 30.96 -47.06 -13.24
N GLU A 410 30.20 -48.12 -13.54
CA GLU A 410 28.80 -48.03 -13.98
C GLU A 410 27.91 -47.41 -12.88
N GLN A 411 28.07 -47.90 -11.65
CA GLN A 411 27.32 -47.34 -10.50
C GLN A 411 27.69 -45.88 -10.22
N MET A 412 28.97 -45.51 -10.43
CA MET A 412 29.44 -44.12 -10.35
C MET A 412 28.79 -43.25 -11.42
N GLY A 413 28.64 -43.76 -12.66
CA GLY A 413 27.97 -43.08 -13.75
C GLY A 413 26.48 -42.82 -13.43
N GLU A 414 25.74 -43.88 -13.04
CA GLU A 414 24.33 -43.77 -12.69
C GLU A 414 24.07 -42.82 -11.51
N THR A 415 24.91 -42.91 -10.45
CA THR A 415 24.79 -42.03 -9.28
C THR A 415 25.18 -40.60 -9.63
N GLY A 416 26.13 -40.39 -10.53
CA GLY A 416 26.53 -39.08 -11.04
C GLY A 416 25.38 -38.40 -11.82
N ASP A 417 24.73 -39.15 -12.71
CA ASP A 417 23.57 -38.64 -13.47
C ASP A 417 22.39 -38.32 -12.55
N LEU A 418 22.10 -39.16 -11.56
CA LEU A 418 21.08 -38.88 -10.53
C LEU A 418 21.43 -37.63 -9.72
N THR A 419 22.71 -37.51 -9.30
CA THR A 419 23.18 -36.31 -8.59
C THR A 419 22.96 -35.05 -9.40
N HIS A 420 23.38 -35.07 -10.68
CA HIS A 420 23.17 -33.93 -11.58
C HIS A 420 21.69 -33.58 -11.74
N ALA A 421 20.81 -34.58 -11.90
CA ALA A 421 19.38 -34.38 -12.04
C ALA A 421 18.77 -33.74 -10.77
N VAL A 422 19.16 -34.17 -9.56
CA VAL A 422 18.65 -33.61 -8.31
C VAL A 422 19.18 -32.18 -8.10
N PHE A 423 20.44 -31.90 -8.36
CA PHE A 423 20.99 -30.56 -8.28
C PHE A 423 20.35 -29.62 -9.29
N THR A 424 20.15 -30.04 -10.54
CA THR A 424 19.48 -29.23 -11.56
C THR A 424 18.06 -28.90 -11.14
N ARG A 425 17.31 -29.87 -10.60
CA ARG A 425 15.96 -29.63 -10.06
C ARG A 425 15.97 -28.64 -8.90
N ALA A 426 16.91 -28.77 -7.97
CA ALA A 426 17.03 -27.87 -6.83
C ALA A 426 17.40 -26.44 -7.27
N ILE A 427 18.29 -26.28 -8.26
CA ILE A 427 18.65 -24.99 -8.86
C ILE A 427 17.43 -24.35 -9.54
N HIS A 428 16.65 -25.12 -10.32
CA HIS A 428 15.41 -24.65 -10.91
C HIS A 428 14.40 -24.18 -9.84
N GLY A 429 14.25 -24.95 -8.76
CA GLY A 429 13.36 -24.58 -7.65
C GLY A 429 13.80 -23.28 -6.97
N LEU A 430 15.10 -23.06 -6.76
CA LEU A 430 15.63 -21.78 -6.25
C LEU A 430 15.32 -20.61 -7.18
N HIS A 431 15.57 -20.80 -8.47
CA HIS A 431 15.31 -19.79 -9.48
C HIS A 431 13.82 -19.39 -9.53
N GLU A 432 12.92 -20.38 -9.54
CA GLU A 432 11.49 -20.18 -9.49
C GLU A 432 11.07 -19.43 -8.21
N THR A 433 11.66 -19.79 -7.07
CA THR A 433 11.39 -19.15 -5.78
C THR A 433 11.83 -17.67 -5.82
N ALA A 434 13.04 -17.38 -6.27
CA ALA A 434 13.55 -16.03 -6.39
C ALA A 434 12.68 -15.15 -7.31
N LEU A 435 12.27 -15.68 -8.47
CA LEU A 435 11.36 -14.96 -9.38
C LEU A 435 9.97 -14.77 -8.78
N SER A 436 9.43 -15.79 -8.11
CA SER A 436 8.13 -15.71 -7.43
C SER A 436 8.10 -14.59 -6.40
N THR A 437 9.15 -14.47 -5.60
CA THR A 437 9.28 -13.42 -4.59
C THR A 437 9.31 -12.04 -5.23
N ARG A 438 10.10 -11.86 -6.28
CA ARG A 438 10.15 -10.59 -7.00
C ARG A 438 8.78 -10.22 -7.59
N LEU A 439 8.08 -11.16 -8.22
CA LEU A 439 6.73 -10.95 -8.72
C LEU A 439 5.76 -10.53 -7.60
N GLN A 440 5.89 -11.13 -6.42
CA GLN A 440 5.06 -10.81 -5.26
C GLN A 440 5.42 -9.44 -4.65
N GLU A 441 6.70 -9.07 -4.59
CA GLU A 441 7.14 -7.72 -4.21
C GLU A 441 6.50 -6.67 -5.10
N HIS A 442 6.54 -6.86 -6.43
CA HIS A 442 5.91 -5.97 -7.39
C HIS A 442 4.39 -5.90 -7.24
N SER A 443 3.72 -7.02 -6.99
CA SER A 443 2.29 -7.06 -6.73
C SER A 443 1.91 -6.30 -5.45
N THR A 444 2.69 -6.47 -4.39
CA THR A 444 2.47 -5.79 -3.10
C THR A 444 2.69 -4.29 -3.22
N LEU A 445 3.78 -3.87 -3.89
CA LEU A 445 4.07 -2.47 -4.14
C LEU A 445 2.96 -1.78 -4.94
N ASN A 446 2.52 -2.40 -6.05
CA ASN A 446 1.49 -1.81 -6.88
C ASN A 446 0.13 -1.70 -6.15
N ARG A 447 -0.19 -2.66 -5.31
CA ARG A 447 -1.37 -2.57 -4.43
C ARG A 447 -1.25 -1.39 -3.47
N LEU A 448 -0.10 -1.23 -2.82
CA LEU A 448 0.18 -0.08 -1.95
C LEU A 448 -0.03 1.24 -2.69
N LEU A 449 0.57 1.38 -3.86
CA LEU A 449 0.47 2.60 -4.67
C LEU A 449 -0.99 2.93 -5.02
N MET A 450 -1.80 1.92 -5.36
CA MET A 450 -3.22 2.15 -5.63
C MET A 450 -4.01 2.49 -4.36
N ASP A 451 -3.75 1.83 -3.24
CA ASP A 451 -4.41 2.15 -1.97
C ASP A 451 -4.09 3.60 -1.53
N LEU A 452 -2.85 4.06 -1.73
CA LEU A 452 -2.45 5.46 -1.47
C LEU A 452 -3.16 6.44 -2.40
N LEU A 453 -3.21 6.15 -3.70
CA LEU A 453 -3.86 6.99 -4.69
C LEU A 453 -5.36 7.14 -4.39
N GLU A 454 -6.08 6.03 -4.23
CA GLU A 454 -7.54 6.05 -3.99
C GLU A 454 -7.92 6.79 -2.71
N ARG A 455 -7.11 6.64 -1.64
CA ARG A 455 -7.33 7.38 -0.40
C ARG A 455 -7.09 8.88 -0.60
N ASN A 456 -6.03 9.25 -1.30
CA ASN A 456 -5.76 10.65 -1.60
C ASN A 456 -6.88 11.29 -2.42
N LEU A 457 -7.35 10.61 -3.48
CA LEU A 457 -8.44 11.11 -4.31
C LEU A 457 -9.76 11.22 -3.54
N TYR A 458 -10.04 10.28 -2.65
CA TYR A 458 -11.19 10.34 -1.75
C TYR A 458 -11.17 11.58 -0.86
N GLU A 459 -10.01 11.91 -0.27
CA GLU A 459 -9.86 13.12 0.55
C GLU A 459 -10.09 14.39 -0.29
N ARG A 460 -9.53 14.45 -1.52
CA ARG A 460 -9.74 15.61 -2.43
C ARG A 460 -11.21 15.82 -2.77
N ALA A 461 -11.93 14.75 -3.05
CA ALA A 461 -13.37 14.81 -3.31
C ALA A 461 -14.15 15.31 -2.07
N ASN A 462 -13.76 14.85 -0.87
CA ASN A 462 -14.40 15.30 0.37
C ASN A 462 -14.10 16.75 0.70
N ASP A 463 -12.85 17.20 0.57
CA ASP A 463 -12.45 18.59 0.79
C ASP A 463 -13.30 19.54 -0.05
N CYS A 464 -13.42 19.26 -1.34
CA CYS A 464 -14.20 20.06 -2.26
C CYS A 464 -15.67 20.16 -1.84
N ARG A 465 -16.30 19.03 -1.51
CA ARG A 465 -17.71 18.96 -1.07
C ARG A 465 -17.94 19.62 0.29
N TRP A 466 -16.98 19.46 1.19
CA TRP A 466 -17.07 19.96 2.56
C TRP A 466 -16.94 21.48 2.59
N TRP A 467 -15.95 22.02 1.87
CA TRP A 467 -15.73 23.47 1.82
C TRP A 467 -16.82 24.22 1.05
N ALA A 468 -17.51 23.55 0.13
CA ALA A 468 -18.71 24.12 -0.50
C ALA A 468 -19.86 24.40 0.49
N LEU A 469 -19.82 23.80 1.71
CA LEU A 469 -20.77 24.09 2.79
C LEU A 469 -20.40 25.33 3.64
N THR A 470 -19.21 25.92 3.42
CA THR A 470 -18.70 27.01 4.26
C THR A 470 -19.61 28.24 4.17
N PRO A 471 -20.32 28.63 5.26
CA PRO A 471 -21.31 29.69 5.21
C PRO A 471 -20.72 31.04 4.87
N GLY A 472 -19.46 31.28 5.26
CA GLY A 472 -18.75 32.52 4.90
C GLY A 472 -18.59 32.68 3.38
N LEU A 473 -18.31 31.60 2.63
CA LEU A 473 -18.21 31.63 1.16
C LEU A 473 -19.59 31.79 0.51
N GLN A 474 -20.62 31.09 1.05
CA GLN A 474 -22.01 31.24 0.57
C GLN A 474 -22.49 32.66 0.73
N LYS A 475 -22.30 33.27 1.89
CA LYS A 475 -22.70 34.65 2.18
C LYS A 475 -22.01 35.66 1.25
N VAL A 476 -20.72 35.50 0.97
CA VAL A 476 -20.00 36.35 0.02
C VAL A 476 -20.65 36.31 -1.37
N LEU A 477 -21.08 35.13 -1.84
CA LEU A 477 -21.76 35.00 -3.14
C LEU A 477 -23.18 35.56 -3.13
N GLU A 478 -23.95 35.39 -2.04
CA GLU A 478 -25.30 35.91 -1.88
C GLU A 478 -25.31 37.44 -1.86
N ASP A 479 -24.48 38.04 -0.99
CA ASP A 479 -24.41 39.50 -0.81
C ASP A 479 -23.93 40.23 -2.07
N ASN A 480 -23.22 39.52 -2.95
CA ASN A 480 -22.67 40.08 -4.20
C ASN A 480 -23.33 39.51 -5.47
N SER A 481 -24.46 38.82 -5.35
CA SER A 481 -25.18 38.27 -6.49
C SER A 481 -25.58 39.38 -7.48
N GLY A 482 -25.07 39.30 -8.72
CA GLY A 482 -25.29 40.28 -9.76
C GLY A 482 -24.26 41.43 -9.83
N CYS A 483 -23.25 41.46 -8.97
CA CYS A 483 -22.15 42.42 -9.05
C CYS A 483 -21.00 41.85 -9.89
N LEU A 484 -20.39 42.72 -10.73
CA LEU A 484 -19.23 42.33 -11.57
C LEU A 484 -17.92 42.13 -10.76
N ALA A 485 -17.87 42.61 -9.52
CA ALA A 485 -16.73 42.45 -8.61
C ALA A 485 -17.23 42.49 -7.17
N LEU A 486 -16.53 41.79 -6.28
CA LEU A 486 -16.77 41.87 -4.86
C LEU A 486 -16.44 43.24 -4.31
N SER A 487 -17.17 43.67 -3.25
CA SER A 487 -16.72 44.79 -2.42
C SER A 487 -15.36 44.44 -1.81
N VAL A 488 -14.52 45.44 -1.53
CA VAL A 488 -13.18 45.23 -0.92
C VAL A 488 -13.29 44.39 0.36
N GLN A 489 -14.30 44.67 1.19
CA GLN A 489 -14.48 43.93 2.44
C GLN A 489 -14.92 42.47 2.22
N ALA A 490 -15.73 42.18 1.23
CA ALA A 490 -16.16 40.84 0.87
C ALA A 490 -14.98 40.05 0.26
N TYR A 491 -14.21 40.71 -0.60
CA TYR A 491 -12.98 40.14 -1.17
C TYR A 491 -11.98 39.74 -0.10
N ASP A 492 -11.60 40.66 0.80
CA ASP A 492 -10.67 40.40 1.90
C ASP A 492 -11.15 39.27 2.83
N SER A 493 -12.46 39.14 3.01
CA SER A 493 -13.04 38.07 3.84
C SER A 493 -12.95 36.72 3.13
N ALA A 494 -13.28 36.65 1.85
CA ALA A 494 -13.18 35.45 1.04
C ALA A 494 -11.72 35.00 0.92
N GLN A 495 -10.81 35.92 0.59
CA GLN A 495 -9.40 35.65 0.42
C GLN A 495 -8.78 35.04 1.69
N ARG A 496 -8.99 35.70 2.86
CA ARG A 496 -8.49 35.21 4.14
C ARG A 496 -8.98 33.81 4.47
N LEU A 497 -10.26 33.51 4.17
CA LEU A 497 -10.82 32.18 4.39
C LEU A 497 -10.19 31.14 3.47
N LEU A 498 -10.01 31.45 2.19
CA LEU A 498 -9.35 30.56 1.22
C LEU A 498 -7.87 30.34 1.56
N GLU A 499 -7.16 31.37 2.02
CA GLU A 499 -5.77 31.27 2.50
C GLU A 499 -5.66 30.41 3.77
N GLN A 500 -6.59 30.55 4.72
CA GLN A 500 -6.64 29.69 5.91
C GLN A 500 -6.88 28.22 5.54
N LEU A 501 -7.79 27.95 4.61
CA LEU A 501 -8.02 26.59 4.10
C LEU A 501 -6.74 26.03 3.47
N ASN A 502 -6.10 26.80 2.60
CA ASN A 502 -4.90 26.32 1.90
C ASN A 502 -3.71 26.14 2.83
N ALA A 503 -3.63 26.89 3.91
CA ALA A 503 -2.59 26.72 4.94
C ALA A 503 -2.76 25.42 5.75
N LEU A 504 -4.01 24.95 5.92
CA LEU A 504 -4.30 23.67 6.57
C LEU A 504 -4.04 22.49 5.64
N TYR A 505 -4.29 22.67 4.33
CA TYR A 505 -4.22 21.61 3.32
C TYR A 505 -3.24 22.00 2.21
N THR A 506 -1.96 21.69 2.43
CA THR A 506 -0.84 22.10 1.57
C THR A 506 -0.73 21.37 0.23
N VAL A 507 -1.66 20.46 -0.04
CA VAL A 507 -1.71 19.67 -1.29
C VAL A 507 -2.33 20.45 -2.46
N TYR A 508 -2.93 21.60 -2.19
CA TYR A 508 -3.54 22.46 -3.22
C TYR A 508 -2.62 23.60 -3.60
N ALA A 509 -2.44 23.80 -4.90
CA ALA A 509 -1.72 24.96 -5.44
C ALA A 509 -2.52 26.24 -5.28
N ARG A 510 -3.84 26.15 -5.46
CA ARG A 510 -4.77 27.29 -5.34
C ARG A 510 -6.17 26.80 -5.02
N ILE A 511 -6.89 27.54 -4.20
CA ILE A 511 -8.31 27.38 -3.95
C ILE A 511 -8.99 28.65 -4.43
N ALA A 512 -10.01 28.52 -5.28
CA ALA A 512 -10.69 29.67 -5.90
C ALA A 512 -12.21 29.61 -5.68
N LEU A 513 -12.81 30.80 -5.48
CA LEU A 513 -14.25 31.03 -5.42
C LEU A 513 -14.70 31.70 -6.70
N TYR A 514 -15.74 31.18 -7.36
CA TYR A 514 -16.30 31.76 -8.57
C TYR A 514 -17.83 31.88 -8.52
N ASP A 515 -18.40 32.84 -9.24
CA ASP A 515 -19.84 33.09 -9.33
C ASP A 515 -20.57 32.12 -10.25
N ALA A 516 -21.88 32.21 -10.34
CA ALA A 516 -22.73 31.39 -11.21
C ALA A 516 -22.42 31.57 -12.72
N GLN A 517 -21.71 32.62 -13.11
CA GLN A 517 -21.25 32.89 -14.46
C GLN A 517 -19.81 32.36 -14.71
N GLY A 518 -19.20 31.75 -13.72
CA GLY A 518 -17.85 31.20 -13.77
C GLY A 518 -16.75 32.24 -13.64
N LEU A 519 -17.06 33.48 -13.23
CA LEU A 519 -16.02 34.48 -12.97
C LEU A 519 -15.38 34.19 -11.62
N VAL A 520 -14.06 34.02 -11.59
CA VAL A 520 -13.29 33.86 -10.35
C VAL A 520 -13.24 35.16 -9.60
N LEU A 521 -13.81 35.16 -8.39
CA LEU A 521 -13.97 36.35 -7.56
C LEU A 521 -12.83 36.52 -6.55
N ALA A 522 -12.33 35.44 -5.98
CA ALA A 522 -11.22 35.43 -5.03
C ALA A 522 -10.47 34.10 -5.10
N CYS A 523 -9.20 34.07 -4.71
CA CYS A 523 -8.42 32.84 -4.58
C CYS A 523 -7.40 32.94 -3.45
N SER A 524 -6.92 31.77 -2.96
CA SER A 524 -5.69 31.68 -2.17
C SER A 524 -4.48 31.90 -3.08
N HIS A 525 -3.32 32.34 -2.56
CA HIS A 525 -2.07 32.50 -3.32
C HIS A 525 -2.23 33.31 -4.63
N GLU A 526 -2.71 34.53 -4.49
CA GLU A 526 -2.91 35.44 -5.63
C GLU A 526 -1.60 35.79 -6.34
N ASP A 527 -0.50 35.90 -5.58
CA ASP A 527 0.80 36.35 -6.05
C ASP A 527 1.55 35.33 -6.94
N GLU A 528 1.07 34.09 -7.03
CA GLU A 528 1.69 33.08 -7.89
C GLU A 528 1.27 33.29 -9.35
N ALA A 529 2.10 34.04 -10.07
CA ALA A 529 1.89 34.30 -11.50
C ALA A 529 2.00 33.02 -12.33
N GLY A 530 1.00 32.80 -13.20
CA GLY A 530 0.97 31.65 -14.13
C GLY A 530 0.09 30.49 -13.71
N LEU A 531 -0.37 30.43 -12.46
CA LEU A 531 -1.35 29.42 -12.06
C LEU A 531 -2.76 29.79 -12.59
N PRO A 532 -3.54 28.78 -13.05
CA PRO A 532 -4.92 29.00 -13.46
C PRO A 532 -5.81 29.46 -12.28
N LEU A 533 -7.03 29.90 -12.56
CA LEU A 533 -8.03 30.35 -11.59
C LEU A 533 -7.63 31.62 -10.82
N ALA A 534 -6.93 32.56 -11.47
CA ALA A 534 -6.67 33.87 -10.91
C ALA A 534 -7.95 34.73 -10.86
N PRO A 535 -8.10 35.67 -9.90
CA PRO A 535 -9.23 36.59 -9.85
C PRO A 535 -9.45 37.33 -11.17
N GLY A 536 -10.70 37.47 -11.60
CA GLY A 536 -11.04 38.07 -12.90
C GLY A 536 -10.96 37.13 -14.10
N THR A 537 -10.40 35.93 -13.95
CA THR A 537 -10.44 34.90 -15.01
C THR A 537 -11.78 34.14 -14.97
N ARG A 538 -12.04 33.33 -16.00
CA ARG A 538 -13.26 32.50 -16.05
C ARG A 538 -12.91 31.02 -15.99
N VAL A 539 -13.67 30.29 -15.22
CA VAL A 539 -13.70 28.82 -15.24
C VAL A 539 -14.10 28.37 -16.66
N GLN A 540 -13.54 27.28 -17.14
CA GLN A 540 -13.91 26.73 -18.45
C GLN A 540 -15.41 26.42 -18.52
N ALA A 541 -16.03 26.70 -19.67
CA ALA A 541 -17.47 26.58 -19.85
C ALA A 541 -17.99 25.16 -19.60
N SER A 542 -17.21 24.11 -19.94
CA SER A 542 -17.55 22.71 -19.69
C SER A 542 -17.60 22.40 -18.20
N ALA A 543 -16.61 22.83 -17.42
CA ALA A 543 -16.56 22.63 -15.97
C ALA A 543 -17.65 23.41 -15.23
N LEU A 544 -17.91 24.66 -15.66
CA LEU A 544 -19.00 25.46 -15.12
C LEU A 544 -20.34 24.78 -15.37
N GLN A 545 -20.61 24.32 -16.60
CA GLN A 545 -21.84 23.64 -16.95
C GLN A 545 -22.02 22.36 -16.15
N ALA A 546 -20.96 21.54 -16.03
CA ALA A 546 -20.95 20.32 -15.23
C ALA A 546 -21.27 20.65 -13.76
N THR A 547 -20.62 21.67 -13.17
CA THR A 547 -20.83 22.06 -11.77
C THR A 547 -22.26 22.56 -11.53
N VAL A 548 -22.84 23.37 -12.43
CA VAL A 548 -24.22 23.87 -12.30
C VAL A 548 -25.26 22.76 -12.41
N LEU A 549 -24.97 21.71 -13.17
CA LEU A 549 -25.83 20.53 -13.32
C LEU A 549 -25.77 19.53 -12.15
N LEU A 550 -24.80 19.67 -11.23
CA LEU A 550 -24.73 18.85 -10.05
C LEU A 550 -25.98 19.02 -9.20
N ARG A 551 -26.84 18.02 -9.14
CA ARG A 551 -28.10 18.06 -8.36
C ARG A 551 -27.95 17.51 -6.95
N ASP A 552 -27.00 16.61 -6.76
CA ASP A 552 -26.70 15.99 -5.47
C ASP A 552 -25.71 16.85 -4.68
N ALA A 553 -25.96 17.02 -3.38
CA ALA A 553 -25.02 17.67 -2.45
C ALA A 553 -23.68 16.91 -2.31
N GLN A 554 -23.66 15.63 -2.66
CA GLN A 554 -22.46 14.81 -2.66
C GLN A 554 -21.69 14.84 -3.98
N ALA A 555 -22.28 15.45 -5.03
CA ALA A 555 -21.68 15.47 -6.34
C ALA A 555 -20.58 16.55 -6.44
N TYR A 556 -19.54 16.20 -7.15
CA TYR A 556 -18.43 17.07 -7.52
C TYR A 556 -18.04 16.79 -8.98
N HIS A 557 -17.28 17.70 -9.58
CA HIS A 557 -16.76 17.54 -10.93
C HIS A 557 -15.24 17.68 -10.91
N VAL A 558 -14.55 16.81 -11.62
CA VAL A 558 -13.07 16.91 -11.81
C VAL A 558 -12.81 17.35 -13.23
N GLN A 559 -12.08 18.44 -13.38
CA GLN A 559 -11.62 18.97 -14.66
C GLN A 559 -10.14 18.65 -14.83
N GLU A 560 -9.76 18.04 -15.95
CA GLU A 560 -8.40 17.97 -16.38
C GLU A 560 -8.03 19.24 -17.18
N MET A 561 -6.94 19.90 -16.80
CA MET A 561 -6.36 21.04 -17.50
C MET A 561 -4.95 20.70 -17.94
N ASP A 562 -4.52 21.25 -19.05
CA ASP A 562 -3.13 21.13 -19.50
C ASP A 562 -2.32 22.33 -18.99
N ASP A 563 -1.29 22.06 -18.20
CA ASP A 563 -0.31 23.04 -17.76
C ASP A 563 1.07 22.68 -18.34
N GLY A 564 1.36 23.26 -19.51
CA GLY A 564 2.63 23.04 -20.20
C GLY A 564 2.87 21.62 -20.69
N GLY A 565 1.82 20.90 -21.08
CA GLY A 565 1.87 19.51 -21.58
C GLY A 565 1.70 18.45 -20.50
N LEU A 566 1.32 18.85 -19.28
CA LEU A 566 1.07 17.93 -18.16
C LEU A 566 -0.34 18.11 -17.61
N PRO A 567 -1.05 17.02 -17.31
CA PRO A 567 -2.39 17.11 -16.74
C PRO A 567 -2.34 17.66 -15.31
N VAL A 568 -3.14 18.69 -15.07
CA VAL A 568 -3.43 19.25 -13.74
C VAL A 568 -4.93 19.07 -13.47
N HIS A 569 -5.28 18.69 -12.27
CA HIS A 569 -6.67 18.37 -11.91
C HIS A 569 -7.25 19.46 -11.02
N VAL A 570 -8.45 19.90 -11.38
CA VAL A 570 -9.23 20.87 -10.62
C VAL A 570 -10.53 20.24 -10.16
N TYR A 571 -10.74 20.20 -8.85
CA TYR A 571 -11.97 19.69 -8.26
C TYR A 571 -12.97 20.83 -8.08
N HIS A 572 -14.19 20.66 -8.56
CA HIS A 572 -15.26 21.66 -8.49
C HIS A 572 -16.45 21.15 -7.69
N ALA A 573 -16.97 21.98 -6.78
CA ALA A 573 -18.24 21.74 -6.11
C ALA A 573 -19.12 22.99 -6.18
N ALA A 574 -20.44 22.78 -6.29
CA ALA A 574 -21.41 23.84 -6.36
C ALA A 574 -21.73 24.45 -4.97
N LEU A 575 -21.69 25.77 -4.87
CA LEU A 575 -22.24 26.49 -3.73
C LEU A 575 -23.70 26.87 -4.02
N ARG A 576 -24.57 26.66 -3.04
CA ARG A 576 -26.01 26.86 -3.19
C ARG A 576 -26.54 27.88 -2.19
N ALA A 577 -27.55 28.65 -2.59
CA ALA A 577 -28.26 29.50 -1.66
C ALA A 577 -29.02 28.64 -0.63
N PRO A 578 -29.15 29.10 0.63
CA PRO A 578 -30.06 28.47 1.59
C PRO A 578 -31.47 28.42 1.07
N SER A 579 -32.16 27.29 1.22
CA SER A 579 -33.55 27.16 0.77
C SER A 579 -34.48 28.03 1.61
N PRO A 580 -35.32 28.88 1.02
CA PRO A 580 -36.32 29.65 1.76
C PRO A 580 -37.33 28.67 2.37
N GLY A 581 -37.24 28.42 3.67
CA GLY A 581 -38.12 27.51 4.42
C GLY A 581 -37.39 26.46 5.25
N SER A 582 -36.07 26.30 5.14
CA SER A 582 -35.30 25.36 5.96
C SER A 582 -35.26 25.73 7.45
N GLU A 583 -35.60 26.97 7.80
CA GLU A 583 -35.71 27.40 9.20
C GLU A 583 -36.92 26.78 9.94
N GLN A 584 -37.88 26.17 9.25
CA GLN A 584 -39.12 25.62 9.85
C GLN A 584 -39.36 24.12 9.61
N ALA A 585 -38.60 23.43 8.80
CA ALA A 585 -38.82 22.01 8.51
C ALA A 585 -38.06 21.13 9.52
N HIS A 586 -38.71 20.81 10.61
CA HIS A 586 -38.29 19.76 11.54
C HIS A 586 -38.54 18.40 10.89
N GLY A 587 -37.48 17.66 10.55
CA GLY A 587 -37.52 16.21 10.29
C GLY A 587 -37.48 15.81 8.82
N HIS A 588 -36.40 15.04 8.49
CA HIS A 588 -36.25 14.21 7.29
C HIS A 588 -36.14 14.93 5.93
N ALA A 589 -35.06 15.68 5.71
CA ALA A 589 -34.61 15.98 4.35
C ALA A 589 -33.64 14.91 3.85
N HIS A 590 -34.14 13.78 3.42
CA HIS A 590 -33.48 12.95 2.44
C HIS A 590 -33.78 13.57 1.05
N GLY A 591 -32.73 14.14 0.45
CA GLY A 591 -32.60 14.42 -0.98
C GLY A 591 -33.76 15.16 -1.65
N GLY A 592 -33.70 16.50 -1.79
CA GLY A 592 -34.56 17.08 -2.77
C GLY A 592 -34.79 18.57 -2.81
N ASP A 593 -34.46 19.37 -1.83
CA ASP A 593 -34.73 20.80 -1.94
C ASP A 593 -33.53 21.66 -1.53
N GLN A 594 -32.51 21.60 -2.37
CA GLN A 594 -31.37 22.52 -2.27
C GLN A 594 -31.67 23.77 -3.09
N GLY A 595 -31.40 24.96 -2.53
CA GLY A 595 -31.55 26.22 -3.22
C GLY A 595 -30.74 26.28 -4.54
N PRO A 596 -30.96 27.33 -5.35
CA PRO A 596 -30.27 27.49 -6.63
C PRO A 596 -28.76 27.59 -6.44
N VAL A 597 -28.00 27.13 -7.44
CA VAL A 597 -26.52 27.29 -7.48
C VAL A 597 -26.21 28.77 -7.64
N ILE A 598 -25.45 29.32 -6.68
CA ILE A 598 -25.03 30.73 -6.67
C ILE A 598 -23.58 30.91 -7.11
N GLY A 599 -22.81 29.82 -7.21
CA GLY A 599 -21.43 29.80 -7.63
C GLY A 599 -20.77 28.44 -7.36
N GLY A 600 -19.46 28.43 -7.29
CA GLY A 600 -18.70 27.20 -7.00
C GLY A 600 -17.35 27.48 -6.36
N ILE A 601 -16.78 26.45 -5.77
CA ILE A 601 -15.40 26.39 -5.31
C ILE A 601 -14.60 25.50 -6.25
N ALA A 602 -13.36 25.89 -6.52
CA ALA A 602 -12.43 25.14 -7.37
C ALA A 602 -11.12 24.90 -6.61
N LEU A 603 -10.69 23.66 -6.54
CA LEU A 603 -9.47 23.23 -5.85
C LEU A 603 -8.44 22.79 -6.90
N LEU A 604 -7.39 23.57 -7.11
CA LEU A 604 -6.28 23.24 -8.00
C LEU A 604 -5.31 22.31 -7.27
N PHE A 605 -5.32 21.04 -7.62
CA PHE A 605 -4.52 20.01 -6.97
C PHE A 605 -3.11 19.91 -7.56
N HIS A 606 -2.08 19.82 -6.71
CA HIS A 606 -0.70 19.59 -7.12
C HIS A 606 -0.46 18.15 -7.61
N THR A 607 -1.20 17.71 -8.61
CA THR A 607 -1.27 16.32 -9.08
C THR A 607 0.13 15.70 -9.24
N ARG A 608 1.01 16.33 -10.02
CA ARG A 608 2.33 15.80 -10.31
C ARG A 608 3.18 15.63 -9.05
N ARG A 609 3.24 16.65 -8.21
CA ARG A 609 4.03 16.65 -6.98
C ARG A 609 3.57 15.55 -6.03
N GLU A 610 2.27 15.44 -5.85
CA GLU A 610 1.68 14.47 -4.92
C GLU A 610 1.81 13.03 -5.42
N LEU A 611 1.52 12.78 -6.71
CA LEU A 611 1.71 11.45 -7.29
C LEU A 611 3.18 11.01 -7.26
N GLN A 612 4.11 11.92 -7.55
CA GLN A 612 5.54 11.63 -7.46
C GLN A 612 5.98 11.35 -6.02
N ALA A 613 5.49 12.14 -5.05
CA ALA A 613 5.77 11.92 -3.62
C ALA A 613 5.26 10.56 -3.14
N MET A 614 4.09 10.10 -3.58
CA MET A 614 3.57 8.76 -3.28
C MET A 614 4.48 7.66 -3.83
N LEU A 615 4.91 7.78 -5.09
CA LEU A 615 5.81 6.82 -5.74
C LEU A 615 7.17 6.75 -5.04
N GLN A 616 7.73 7.91 -4.64
CA GLN A 616 9.02 7.98 -3.94
C GLN A 616 8.93 7.44 -2.51
N ALA A 617 7.84 7.72 -1.79
CA ALA A 617 7.63 7.22 -0.44
C ALA A 617 7.49 5.69 -0.39
N ALA A 618 6.86 5.10 -1.41
CA ALA A 618 6.67 3.66 -1.50
C ALA A 618 7.93 2.89 -1.94
N ALA A 619 8.93 3.57 -2.54
CA ALA A 619 10.18 2.98 -3.01
C ALA A 619 11.43 3.70 -2.43
N PRO A 620 11.57 3.84 -1.09
CA PRO A 620 12.57 4.69 -0.47
C PRO A 620 14.03 4.21 -0.63
N GLU A 621 14.27 2.93 -0.87
CA GLU A 621 15.62 2.35 -0.86
C GLU A 621 16.47 2.66 -2.10
N GLN A 622 15.89 3.24 -3.14
CA GLN A 622 16.60 3.49 -4.40
C GLN A 622 17.30 4.86 -4.45
N ALA A 623 16.89 5.82 -3.63
CA ALA A 623 17.52 7.13 -3.56
C ALA A 623 18.88 7.11 -2.82
N ALA A 624 19.04 6.24 -1.84
CA ALA A 624 20.24 6.19 -1.01
C ALA A 624 21.47 5.57 -1.72
N THR A 625 21.26 4.68 -2.70
CA THR A 625 22.36 4.00 -3.44
C THR A 625 22.92 4.82 -4.59
N ALA A 626 22.18 5.81 -5.09
CA ALA A 626 22.63 6.68 -6.18
C ALA A 626 23.54 7.83 -5.69
N GLU A 627 23.38 8.28 -4.44
CA GLU A 627 24.19 9.37 -3.86
C GLU A 627 25.45 8.92 -3.15
N HIS A 628 25.53 7.66 -2.73
CA HIS A 628 26.74 7.11 -2.09
C HIS A 628 27.37 6.07 -3.02
N GLY A 629 28.25 6.52 -3.90
CA GLY A 629 29.20 5.67 -4.64
C GLY A 629 30.25 5.02 -3.76
N ALA A 630 29.86 4.53 -2.58
CA ALA A 630 30.74 3.83 -1.65
C ALA A 630 30.66 2.34 -1.94
N ALA A 631 31.80 1.79 -2.35
CA ALA A 631 32.05 0.35 -2.43
C ALA A 631 31.65 -0.30 -1.09
N THR A 632 30.55 -1.03 -1.08
CA THR A 632 30.19 -1.92 0.02
C THR A 632 31.09 -3.13 -0.05
N ASP A 633 31.62 -3.53 1.11
CA ASP A 633 32.45 -4.72 1.27
C ASP A 633 31.79 -5.96 0.67
N PRO A 634 32.55 -6.83 -0.03
CA PRO A 634 31.99 -8.00 -0.72
C PRO A 634 31.52 -9.12 0.22
N GLU A 635 31.56 -8.95 1.53
CA GLU A 635 31.14 -9.96 2.52
C GLU A 635 29.70 -9.79 3.04
N ASP A 636 28.99 -8.71 2.67
CA ASP A 636 27.58 -8.59 3.02
C ASP A 636 26.74 -9.38 1.99
N SER A 637 26.22 -10.53 2.43
CA SER A 637 25.50 -11.54 1.63
C SER A 637 24.12 -11.08 1.12
N GLY A 638 23.92 -9.77 0.90
CA GLY A 638 22.75 -9.21 0.26
C GLY A 638 22.83 -9.35 -1.26
N LEU A 639 21.87 -10.03 -1.86
CA LEU A 639 21.62 -9.99 -3.31
C LEU A 639 21.59 -8.54 -3.80
N PRO A 640 22.34 -8.16 -4.87
CA PRO A 640 22.26 -6.82 -5.42
C PRO A 640 20.83 -6.55 -5.84
N ARG A 641 20.19 -5.59 -5.18
CA ARG A 641 18.85 -5.15 -5.56
C ARG A 641 18.97 -4.34 -6.85
N LEU A 642 18.42 -4.86 -7.95
CA LEU A 642 18.33 -4.14 -9.20
C LEU A 642 17.34 -2.97 -9.04
N PRO A 643 17.61 -1.80 -9.64
CA PRO A 643 16.73 -0.65 -9.52
C PRO A 643 15.34 -0.97 -10.08
N MET A 644 14.33 -0.61 -9.31
CA MET A 644 12.91 -0.74 -9.67
C MET A 644 12.34 0.64 -9.97
N GLU A 645 11.67 0.77 -11.11
CA GLU A 645 10.97 1.97 -11.52
C GLU A 645 9.47 1.81 -11.20
N ALA A 646 8.85 2.82 -10.59
CA ALA A 646 7.42 2.83 -10.31
C ALA A 646 6.73 4.01 -11.01
N PHE A 647 5.51 3.80 -11.49
CA PHE A 647 4.75 4.74 -12.30
C PHE A 647 3.27 4.74 -11.92
N TYR A 648 2.62 5.90 -12.11
CA TYR A 648 1.19 5.95 -12.39
C TYR A 648 1.00 6.16 -13.88
N VAL A 649 0.22 5.30 -14.51
CA VAL A 649 -0.02 5.31 -15.95
C VAL A 649 -1.52 5.29 -16.26
N ALA A 650 -1.92 5.90 -17.35
CA ALA A 650 -3.24 5.73 -17.90
C ALA A 650 -3.38 4.32 -18.51
N ARG A 651 -4.61 3.84 -18.72
CA ARG A 651 -4.86 2.50 -19.30
C ARG A 651 -4.33 2.32 -20.72
N ASP A 652 -4.00 3.41 -21.42
CA ASP A 652 -3.31 3.39 -22.72
C ASP A 652 -1.78 3.27 -22.62
N GLY A 653 -1.24 3.24 -21.40
CA GLY A 653 0.20 3.13 -21.12
C GLY A 653 0.92 4.48 -21.03
N ARG A 654 0.24 5.61 -21.12
CA ARG A 654 0.80 6.96 -20.99
C ARG A 654 1.21 7.25 -19.55
N ILE A 655 2.46 7.62 -19.34
CA ILE A 655 3.04 7.94 -18.02
C ILE A 655 2.49 9.26 -17.52
N VAL A 656 1.82 9.25 -16.36
CA VAL A 656 1.31 10.45 -15.66
C VAL A 656 2.30 10.88 -14.58
N ALA A 657 2.87 9.93 -13.85
CA ALA A 657 3.92 10.20 -12.85
C ALA A 657 4.92 9.05 -12.79
N ALA A 658 6.16 9.35 -12.41
CA ALA A 658 7.25 8.39 -12.28
C ALA A 658 8.03 8.63 -10.98
N SER A 659 8.51 7.56 -10.34
CA SER A 659 9.35 7.63 -9.13
C SER A 659 10.71 8.32 -9.41
N HIS A 660 11.23 8.15 -10.62
CA HIS A 660 12.52 8.70 -11.06
C HIS A 660 12.40 9.33 -12.45
N GLY A 661 13.28 10.32 -12.75
CA GLY A 661 13.23 11.08 -13.99
C GLY A 661 13.75 10.37 -15.26
N GLY A 662 13.87 9.04 -15.26
CA GLY A 662 14.46 8.29 -16.38
C GLY A 662 13.59 8.21 -17.63
N ARG A 663 12.28 8.42 -17.54
CA ARG A 663 11.34 8.40 -18.66
C ARG A 663 10.55 9.70 -18.75
N PRO A 664 10.34 10.25 -19.97
CA PRO A 664 9.55 11.46 -20.14
C PRO A 664 8.09 11.24 -19.74
N LEU A 665 7.51 12.17 -19.00
CA LEU A 665 6.08 12.17 -18.72
C LEU A 665 5.30 12.36 -20.03
N GLY A 666 4.14 11.74 -20.14
CA GLY A 666 3.33 11.72 -21.35
C GLY A 666 3.79 10.70 -22.41
N SER A 667 5.00 10.11 -22.27
CA SER A 667 5.42 8.98 -23.14
C SER A 667 4.70 7.70 -22.77
N CYS A 668 4.55 6.78 -23.73
CA CYS A 668 3.92 5.47 -23.49
C CYS A 668 4.99 4.41 -23.24
N ILE A 669 4.73 3.54 -22.27
CA ILE A 669 5.52 2.31 -22.05
C ILE A 669 4.97 1.25 -23.00
N ALA A 670 5.72 1.00 -24.09
CA ALA A 670 5.34 -0.02 -25.07
C ALA A 670 5.67 -1.43 -24.55
N GLY A 671 4.84 -2.40 -24.90
CA GLY A 671 5.13 -3.84 -24.65
C GLY A 671 4.56 -4.38 -23.33
N VAL A 672 3.86 -3.59 -22.53
CA VAL A 672 3.18 -4.08 -21.31
C VAL A 672 1.87 -4.74 -21.69
N ALA A 673 1.80 -6.06 -21.52
CA ALA A 673 0.63 -6.84 -21.87
C ALA A 673 -0.49 -6.70 -20.82
N GLY A 674 -1.74 -6.52 -21.29
CA GLY A 674 -2.92 -6.57 -20.43
C GLY A 674 -3.24 -5.33 -19.61
N LEU A 675 -2.50 -4.22 -19.77
CA LEU A 675 -2.75 -2.98 -19.04
C LEU A 675 -4.15 -2.42 -19.30
N ALA A 676 -4.58 -2.39 -20.57
CA ALA A 676 -5.90 -1.90 -20.96
C ALA A 676 -7.06 -2.79 -20.48
N SER A 677 -6.81 -4.09 -20.25
CA SER A 677 -7.80 -5.09 -19.83
C SER A 677 -7.81 -5.40 -18.35
N LEU A 678 -7.03 -4.67 -17.54
CA LEU A 678 -6.95 -4.90 -16.12
C LEU A 678 -8.29 -4.59 -15.45
N ALA A 679 -8.88 -5.55 -14.75
CA ALA A 679 -10.14 -5.35 -14.05
C ALA A 679 -9.96 -4.49 -12.78
N ASP A 680 -11.03 -3.85 -12.33
CA ASP A 680 -11.00 -3.06 -11.10
C ASP A 680 -10.62 -3.95 -9.90
N GLY A 681 -9.66 -3.49 -9.10
CA GLY A 681 -9.12 -4.23 -7.97
C GLY A 681 -8.16 -5.37 -8.34
N GLU A 682 -7.94 -5.62 -9.61
CA GLU A 682 -7.01 -6.65 -10.07
C GLU A 682 -5.56 -6.20 -9.83
N VAL A 683 -4.76 -7.15 -9.36
CA VAL A 683 -3.31 -7.02 -9.24
C VAL A 683 -2.67 -8.13 -10.06
N ARG A 684 -1.78 -7.76 -10.95
CA ARG A 684 -1.09 -8.70 -11.83
C ARG A 684 0.40 -8.45 -11.81
N SER A 685 1.18 -9.51 -11.85
CA SER A 685 2.62 -9.43 -12.12
C SER A 685 2.99 -10.46 -13.18
N SER A 686 3.92 -10.08 -14.07
CA SER A 686 4.36 -10.88 -15.21
C SER A 686 5.85 -10.68 -15.46
N ILE A 687 6.43 -11.53 -16.30
CA ILE A 687 7.75 -11.34 -16.86
C ILE A 687 7.58 -11.10 -18.35
N GLU A 688 8.03 -9.96 -18.82
CA GLU A 688 7.81 -9.50 -20.19
C GLU A 688 9.11 -9.00 -20.83
N GLU A 689 9.18 -9.04 -22.16
CA GLU A 689 10.27 -8.44 -22.91
C GLU A 689 9.94 -6.96 -23.19
N ILE A 690 10.66 -6.06 -22.54
CA ILE A 690 10.50 -4.61 -22.70
C ILE A 690 11.86 -4.01 -23.12
N GLU A 691 11.89 -3.30 -24.23
CA GLU A 691 13.10 -2.62 -24.75
C GLU A 691 14.32 -3.56 -24.87
N GLY A 692 14.10 -4.80 -25.26
CA GLY A 692 15.17 -5.80 -25.42
C GLY A 692 15.76 -6.34 -24.12
N HIS A 693 15.02 -6.16 -23.00
CA HIS A 693 15.37 -6.73 -21.70
C HIS A 693 14.20 -7.58 -21.18
N TYR A 694 14.53 -8.65 -20.46
CA TYR A 694 13.55 -9.31 -19.62
C TYR A 694 13.29 -8.43 -18.40
N CYS A 695 12.01 -8.11 -18.17
CA CYS A 695 11.56 -7.25 -17.08
C CYS A 695 10.50 -7.95 -16.25
N ILE A 696 10.55 -7.79 -14.94
CA ILE A 696 9.39 -8.01 -14.09
C ILE A 696 8.50 -6.79 -14.21
N VAL A 697 7.24 -7.01 -14.50
CA VAL A 697 6.19 -6.00 -14.60
C VAL A 697 5.16 -6.29 -13.53
N GLY A 698 4.91 -5.34 -12.64
CA GLY A 698 3.79 -5.39 -11.72
C GLY A 698 2.79 -4.31 -12.08
N MET A 699 1.50 -4.59 -11.97
CA MET A 699 0.43 -3.63 -12.20
C MET A 699 -0.74 -3.85 -11.25
N ALA A 700 -1.43 -2.77 -10.87
CA ALA A 700 -2.65 -2.86 -10.10
C ALA A 700 -3.64 -1.77 -10.51
N ALA A 701 -4.92 -2.12 -10.57
CA ALA A 701 -6.03 -1.20 -10.74
C ALA A 701 -6.71 -0.95 -9.38
N GLY A 702 -7.33 0.22 -9.22
CA GLY A 702 -8.08 0.60 -8.03
C GLY A 702 -9.26 -0.31 -7.75
N ARG A 703 -9.60 -0.45 -6.47
CA ARG A 703 -10.75 -1.23 -5.97
C ARG A 703 -11.97 -0.36 -5.68
N GLY A 704 -11.76 0.96 -5.63
CA GLY A 704 -12.69 1.91 -5.04
C GLY A 704 -12.60 1.94 -3.50
N TYR A 705 -12.12 3.06 -2.96
CA TYR A 705 -12.10 3.31 -1.53
C TYR A 705 -13.34 4.08 -1.11
N ARG A 706 -14.15 3.54 -0.18
CA ARG A 706 -15.36 4.12 0.45
C ARG A 706 -16.46 4.60 -0.50
N GLU A 707 -16.19 5.42 -1.51
CA GLU A 707 -17.18 5.99 -2.43
C GLU A 707 -17.90 4.96 -3.32
N PHE A 708 -17.21 3.88 -3.65
CA PHE A 708 -17.71 2.82 -4.52
C PHE A 708 -18.43 1.69 -3.77
N ARG A 709 -18.61 1.83 -2.46
CA ARG A 709 -19.38 0.87 -1.64
C ARG A 709 -20.85 1.23 -1.48
N LEU A 710 -21.26 2.41 -1.93
CA LEU A 710 -22.68 2.78 -1.94
C LEU A 710 -23.38 2.02 -3.07
N ASP A 711 -24.22 1.07 -2.67
CA ASP A 711 -25.16 0.23 -3.42
C ASP A 711 -25.04 0.24 -4.95
N GLN A 712 -24.79 -0.94 -5.53
CA GLN A 712 -24.71 -1.17 -6.98
C GLN A 712 -25.96 -0.73 -7.78
N GLY A 713 -27.04 -0.28 -7.13
CA GLY A 713 -28.24 0.28 -7.74
C GLY A 713 -28.18 1.78 -8.00
N ALA A 714 -27.61 2.57 -7.08
CA ALA A 714 -27.47 4.03 -7.24
C ALA A 714 -26.18 4.44 -7.98
N ALA A 715 -25.19 3.55 -8.01
CA ALA A 715 -23.87 3.82 -8.59
C ALA A 715 -23.85 3.90 -10.12
N ARG A 716 -24.87 3.38 -10.83
CA ARG A 716 -24.93 3.52 -12.29
C ARG A 716 -25.24 4.96 -12.74
N ASP A 717 -26.13 5.64 -12.01
CA ASP A 717 -26.46 7.03 -12.33
C ASP A 717 -25.37 8.01 -11.84
N ALA A 718 -24.65 7.68 -10.76
CA ALA A 718 -23.49 8.45 -10.28
C ALA A 718 -22.26 8.27 -11.16
N LYS A 719 -22.08 7.09 -11.78
CA LYS A 719 -20.98 6.81 -12.71
C LYS A 719 -21.10 7.59 -14.02
N GLU A 720 -22.33 7.91 -14.45
CA GLU A 720 -22.58 8.79 -15.59
C GLU A 720 -22.40 10.28 -15.25
N SER A 721 -22.44 10.65 -13.96
CA SER A 721 -22.27 12.03 -13.47
C SER A 721 -20.80 12.35 -13.07
N ALA A 722 -19.98 11.33 -12.76
CA ALA A 722 -18.55 11.47 -12.41
C ALA A 722 -17.62 11.24 -13.64
N THR A 723 -18.06 11.63 -14.82
CA THR A 723 -17.63 11.07 -16.10
C THR A 723 -16.24 11.47 -16.60
N ASP A 724 -15.40 12.20 -15.85
CA ASP A 724 -14.09 12.57 -16.40
C ASP A 724 -12.95 12.61 -15.36
N ASP A 725 -13.05 11.85 -14.27
CA ASP A 725 -11.89 11.72 -13.36
C ASP A 725 -10.87 10.75 -13.96
N THR A 726 -9.98 11.29 -14.79
CA THR A 726 -8.88 10.55 -15.42
C THR A 726 -7.94 9.97 -14.39
N LEU A 727 -7.87 10.55 -13.16
CA LEU A 727 -7.09 10.02 -12.06
C LEU A 727 -7.69 8.73 -11.48
N ALA A 728 -9.01 8.62 -11.42
CA ALA A 728 -9.67 7.39 -10.95
C ALA A 728 -9.43 6.20 -11.89
N GLY A 729 -9.10 6.47 -13.16
CA GLY A 729 -8.76 5.45 -14.17
C GLY A 729 -7.29 5.06 -14.20
N LEU A 730 -6.43 5.67 -13.39
CA LEU A 730 -5.01 5.35 -13.36
C LEU A 730 -4.74 3.94 -12.86
N VAL A 731 -3.62 3.40 -13.32
CA VAL A 731 -3.08 2.10 -12.93
C VAL A 731 -1.68 2.34 -12.38
N SER A 732 -1.34 1.71 -11.28
CA SER A 732 0.06 1.67 -10.85
C SER A 732 0.81 0.62 -11.66
N LEU A 733 2.03 0.94 -12.06
CA LEU A 733 2.93 0.09 -12.82
C LEU A 733 4.31 0.11 -12.18
N SER A 734 4.93 -1.05 -12.04
CA SER A 734 6.33 -1.15 -11.63
C SER A 734 7.12 -2.00 -12.59
N LEU A 735 8.35 -1.58 -12.89
CA LEU A 735 9.28 -2.24 -13.81
C LEU A 735 10.60 -2.51 -13.10
N GLN A 736 11.12 -3.74 -13.25
CA GLN A 736 12.46 -4.11 -12.83
C GLN A 736 13.15 -4.89 -13.93
N ARG A 737 14.27 -4.39 -14.44
CA ARG A 737 15.06 -5.08 -15.47
C ARG A 737 15.81 -6.25 -14.84
N LEU A 738 15.68 -7.44 -15.42
CA LEU A 738 16.43 -8.64 -15.01
C LEU A 738 17.72 -8.77 -15.81
N GLY A 739 17.69 -8.47 -17.11
CA GLY A 739 18.85 -8.50 -17.99
C GLY A 739 18.48 -8.49 -19.47
N PRO A 740 19.45 -8.33 -20.37
CA PRO A 740 19.21 -8.24 -21.80
C PRO A 740 18.72 -9.56 -22.40
N VAL A 741 17.87 -9.49 -23.41
CA VAL A 741 17.43 -10.67 -24.17
C VAL A 741 18.56 -11.12 -25.09
N HIS A 742 19.09 -12.34 -24.86
CA HIS A 742 20.14 -12.89 -25.72
C HIS A 742 19.58 -13.28 -27.09
N ALA A 743 20.22 -12.81 -28.16
CA ALA A 743 19.83 -13.12 -29.55
C ALA A 743 19.82 -14.64 -29.84
N ASP A 744 20.68 -15.42 -29.17
CA ASP A 744 20.74 -16.89 -29.32
C ASP A 744 19.50 -17.59 -28.70
N ALA A 745 18.97 -17.10 -27.58
CA ALA A 745 17.74 -17.65 -26.98
C ALA A 745 16.54 -17.37 -27.90
N ARG A 746 16.48 -16.16 -28.46
CA ARG A 746 15.44 -15.77 -29.45
C ARG A 746 15.49 -16.60 -30.72
N ASN A 747 16.70 -16.86 -31.25
CA ASN A 747 16.90 -17.70 -32.43
C ASN A 747 16.58 -19.17 -32.18
N ARG A 748 16.81 -19.70 -30.96
CA ARG A 748 16.41 -21.07 -30.58
C ARG A 748 14.89 -21.17 -30.44
N ALA A 749 14.24 -20.20 -29.83
CA ALA A 749 12.77 -20.17 -29.70
C ALA A 749 12.10 -20.11 -31.09
N LEU A 750 12.62 -19.29 -32.02
CA LEU A 750 12.13 -19.24 -33.39
C LEU A 750 12.35 -20.57 -34.15
N ARG A 751 13.47 -21.25 -33.91
CA ARG A 751 13.71 -22.58 -34.50
C ARG A 751 12.83 -23.68 -33.91
N LEU A 752 12.53 -23.63 -32.63
CA LEU A 752 11.61 -24.56 -31.96
C LEU A 752 10.15 -24.33 -32.39
N ALA A 753 9.75 -23.08 -32.55
CA ALA A 753 8.42 -22.71 -33.05
C ALA A 753 8.21 -23.06 -34.56
N SER A 754 9.29 -23.10 -35.34
CA SER A 754 9.29 -23.47 -36.77
C SER A 754 9.57 -24.95 -37.02
N ALA A 755 9.87 -25.74 -36.00
CA ALA A 755 10.01 -27.19 -36.15
C ALA A 755 8.61 -27.81 -36.44
N PRO A 756 8.44 -28.59 -37.53
CA PRO A 756 7.16 -29.22 -37.79
C PRO A 756 6.79 -30.16 -36.64
N ARG A 757 5.61 -29.95 -36.05
CA ARG A 757 5.02 -30.92 -35.11
C ARG A 757 4.96 -32.28 -35.81
N LEU A 758 5.73 -33.21 -35.35
CA LEU A 758 5.60 -34.61 -35.72
C LEU A 758 4.30 -35.12 -35.11
N ASP A 759 3.18 -34.82 -35.79
CA ASP A 759 1.90 -35.45 -35.51
C ASP A 759 1.93 -36.90 -35.97
N GLY A 760 1.77 -37.80 -35.02
CA GLY A 760 1.07 -39.03 -35.23
C GLY A 760 1.83 -40.21 -35.79
N ALA A 761 2.51 -40.97 -34.96
CA ALA A 761 2.53 -42.43 -35.14
C ALA A 761 1.63 -43.04 -34.05
N ARG A 762 0.40 -43.43 -34.45
CA ARG A 762 -0.42 -44.40 -33.69
C ARG A 762 0.26 -45.77 -33.85
N PRO A 763 0.50 -46.53 -32.79
CA PRO A 763 0.81 -47.95 -32.93
C PRO A 763 -0.48 -48.70 -33.30
N ALA A 764 -0.34 -49.57 -34.28
CA ALA A 764 -1.35 -50.58 -34.66
C ALA A 764 -1.52 -51.65 -33.56
#